data_c96401aa2024d384746ee6eee10b64fd
#
_entry.id   c96401aa2024d384746ee6eee10b64fd
#
_cell.length_a   1.000
_cell.length_b   1.000
_cell.length_c   1.000
_cell.angle_alpha   90.00
_cell.angle_beta   90.00
_cell.angle_gamma   90.00
#
_symmetry.space_group_name_H-M   'P 1'
#
loop_
_entity.id
_entity.type
_entity.pdbx_description
1 polymer ?
#
loop_
_entity_poly.entity_id
_entity_poly.type
_entity_poly.pdbx_seq_one_letter_code
_entity_poly.pdbx_strand_id
1 'polypeptide(L)'
;MIERCDQLDDYVDSELAPGERAAFELHLATCEACAADLPRLLALVSALEAAAHATSGAPRLAAVPNATAAAPHAPPAAAPARPQRRARWVAASALAAAAAAAVVVLVARPPARPTPPVVASLADQLGPTRHLEARLSYAGAERYRPLDVARGATSSEAISIDRMGQLEHARDWHGVAVAALLAGERERAARFFAQAAATPEVDSDRAALELLDGSQDALQRALDDVDRALQAAPNNPAALWNRALVLAGLDLPLAAARELDHVIALGEPGWADEARRRAAALRGDVMQRWTRWKQANDAGTRLIEDGTPVPAELLTVIGYMTIMLYDAVRSAPSRERVEALLPMAQALDATYRANHLSRYVRSVAASDFRVRRPLAETYRELILHGPLPDRTVQRFLEQLERTHTDDIWMGAVVRTGRIAANLDTYRSRAAATQDPWFAAIAEHETANAEIARGKVAAADRRLREASALARRERLTYRALAIDNTLGSLHDSQHRLSQAAAEKQAGYREAAAEGEWTWEINTLTRLAAINQDRYAHGLARGYLREIIERSKTGAMPGGGLHREKYDCARLQYAYDSLASISLAFADPDRARAELAEAPRCGDQLTSHSEQVLERGLTLQHALVWTELHRFSRREEDARIAWDSLAALRAGQDRAEQAFRAYIEGNLLIDVDAPAGERALRDAIAKAGDRTDDYSLKARVYSFSLLALNAGRAARFNEVIDLLAHTLAVPKPERCAVAIATQDDRTVVAFVDGDGDTGGRYTTQTKPADLDIAALVPASAVARLRACDRVAVLARAPVLGRGRLLPPDLAWSYLLAGARPPATPPITGARHLIIANPVTAPDLKFPPLNPYLDDPRDGNATVLRGGDATPTRILQAMRGASMIEFHTHGFIANDVSESSYLVLAPEPDRQYAVTASDVAGIKLEAAPLVILGACHSALSSSSLEGGMGLAEAFLRSGAHAVIASPDAVQDLGAFEWFRAVRERVMHGAPAAAAVRDERLKRLATSRDDPWVSGIVVFE
;
A
#
# COMPACT_ATOMS: atom_id res chain seq x y z
N MET A 1 -18.74 -44.70 5.51
CA MET A 1 -17.44 -44.94 4.80
C MET A 1 -16.59 -43.69 4.70
N ILE A 2 -17.18 -42.49 4.74
CA ILE A 2 -16.45 -41.22 4.69
C ILE A 2 -15.78 -40.87 6.04
N GLU A 3 -16.29 -41.30 7.17
CA GLU A 3 -15.82 -40.98 8.53
C GLU A 3 -14.42 -41.49 8.91
N ARG A 4 -13.71 -42.23 8.07
CA ARG A 4 -12.35 -42.72 8.40
C ARG A 4 -11.26 -42.23 7.48
N CYS A 5 -11.61 -41.53 6.40
CA CYS A 5 -10.60 -40.93 5.54
C CYS A 5 -9.80 -39.85 6.27
N ASP A 6 -10.40 -39.20 7.27
CA ASP A 6 -9.77 -38.18 8.11
C ASP A 6 -8.64 -38.73 9.00
N GLN A 7 -8.51 -40.06 9.15
CA GLN A 7 -7.46 -40.73 9.95
C GLN A 7 -6.21 -41.09 9.12
N LEU A 8 -6.17 -40.71 7.82
CA LEU A 8 -5.05 -41.07 6.96
C LEU A 8 -3.73 -40.40 7.40
N ASP A 9 -3.80 -39.16 7.82
CA ASP A 9 -2.65 -38.39 8.30
C ASP A 9 -2.12 -38.95 9.62
N ASP A 10 -3.03 -39.22 10.59
CA ASP A 10 -2.70 -39.84 11.88
C ASP A 10 -2.11 -41.24 11.71
N TYR A 11 -2.57 -41.98 10.67
CA TYR A 11 -1.99 -43.29 10.31
C TYR A 11 -0.55 -43.17 9.80
N VAL A 12 -0.30 -42.18 8.94
CA VAL A 12 1.02 -41.92 8.36
C VAL A 12 2.01 -41.45 9.43
N ASP A 13 1.55 -40.61 10.36
CA ASP A 13 2.36 -40.08 11.48
C ASP A 13 2.50 -41.07 12.64
N SER A 14 1.88 -42.27 12.52
CA SER A 14 1.88 -43.33 13.55
C SER A 14 1.22 -42.89 14.86
N GLU A 15 0.27 -41.97 14.83
CA GLU A 15 -0.42 -41.46 16.01
C GLU A 15 -1.70 -42.21 16.37
N LEU A 16 -2.20 -43.11 15.49
CA LEU A 16 -3.36 -43.94 15.77
C LEU A 16 -3.07 -45.00 16.86
N ALA A 17 -4.01 -45.16 17.79
CA ALA A 17 -3.99 -46.23 18.76
C ALA A 17 -4.06 -47.63 18.08
N PRO A 18 -3.53 -48.71 18.64
CA PRO A 18 -3.44 -50.00 17.96
C PRO A 18 -4.78 -50.54 17.40
N GLY A 19 -5.90 -50.30 18.08
CA GLY A 19 -7.23 -50.69 17.61
C GLY A 19 -7.79 -49.83 16.46
N GLU A 20 -7.45 -48.56 16.48
CA GLU A 20 -7.84 -47.60 15.43
C GLU A 20 -7.01 -47.85 14.16
N ARG A 21 -5.74 -48.10 14.33
CA ARG A 21 -4.82 -48.46 13.24
C ARG A 21 -5.27 -49.68 12.48
N ALA A 22 -5.61 -50.77 13.20
CA ALA A 22 -6.14 -51.99 12.57
C ALA A 22 -7.50 -51.73 11.85
N ALA A 23 -8.32 -50.86 12.40
CA ALA A 23 -9.61 -50.51 11.77
C ALA A 23 -9.40 -49.61 10.54
N PHE A 24 -8.37 -48.78 10.55
CA PHE A 24 -7.97 -47.93 9.43
C PHE A 24 -7.31 -48.75 8.31
N GLU A 25 -6.50 -49.75 8.62
CA GLU A 25 -5.91 -50.71 7.66
C GLU A 25 -6.99 -51.49 6.88
N LEU A 26 -8.08 -51.86 7.56
CA LEU A 26 -9.26 -52.45 6.90
C LEU A 26 -9.98 -51.41 6.00
N HIS A 27 -10.08 -50.16 6.39
CA HIS A 27 -10.63 -49.09 5.56
C HIS A 27 -9.73 -48.85 4.33
N LEU A 28 -8.41 -48.81 4.51
CA LEU A 28 -7.45 -48.61 3.44
C LEU A 28 -7.55 -49.68 2.35
N ALA A 29 -7.81 -50.92 2.74
CA ALA A 29 -8.02 -52.05 1.80
C ALA A 29 -9.29 -51.89 0.93
N THR A 30 -10.21 -51.03 1.28
CA THR A 30 -11.51 -50.86 0.61
C THR A 30 -11.77 -49.43 0.10
N CYS A 31 -10.93 -48.46 0.45
CA CYS A 31 -11.07 -47.07 0.06
C CYS A 31 -10.00 -46.69 -0.99
N GLU A 32 -10.42 -46.56 -2.25
CA GLU A 32 -9.51 -46.20 -3.34
C GLU A 32 -8.84 -44.84 -3.15
N ALA A 33 -9.54 -43.87 -2.54
CA ALA A 33 -8.98 -42.54 -2.26
C ALA A 33 -7.82 -42.60 -1.27
N CYS A 34 -8.00 -43.23 -0.10
CA CYS A 34 -6.95 -43.40 0.89
C CYS A 34 -5.78 -44.25 0.38
N ALA A 35 -6.08 -45.29 -0.40
CA ALA A 35 -5.07 -46.14 -1.02
C ALA A 35 -4.20 -45.41 -2.06
N ALA A 36 -4.78 -44.44 -2.76
CA ALA A 36 -4.08 -43.59 -3.72
C ALA A 36 -3.22 -42.48 -3.02
N ASP A 37 -3.71 -41.94 -1.90
CA ASP A 37 -3.02 -40.85 -1.18
C ASP A 37 -1.94 -41.33 -0.23
N LEU A 38 -2.03 -42.53 0.31
CA LEU A 38 -1.05 -43.10 1.26
C LEU A 38 0.39 -43.10 0.74
N PRO A 39 0.70 -43.53 -0.51
CA PRO A 39 2.08 -43.49 -1.01
C PRO A 39 2.65 -42.09 -1.10
N ARG A 40 1.78 -41.09 -1.34
CA ARG A 40 2.12 -39.67 -1.42
C ARG A 40 2.50 -39.11 -0.06
N LEU A 41 1.71 -39.41 0.98
CA LEU A 41 1.95 -38.96 2.34
C LEU A 41 3.17 -39.64 2.97
N LEU A 42 3.37 -40.94 2.77
CA LEU A 42 4.58 -41.64 3.23
C LEU A 42 5.86 -41.11 2.57
N ALA A 43 5.78 -40.68 1.29
CA ALA A 43 6.92 -40.05 0.62
C ALA A 43 7.23 -38.67 1.21
N LEU A 44 6.21 -37.93 1.65
CA LEU A 44 6.34 -36.63 2.30
C LEU A 44 7.01 -36.78 3.68
N VAL A 45 6.56 -37.72 4.53
CA VAL A 45 7.12 -37.95 5.84
C VAL A 45 8.58 -38.40 5.74
N SER A 46 8.91 -39.30 4.80
CA SER A 46 10.30 -39.70 4.56
C SER A 46 11.21 -38.55 4.12
N ALA A 47 10.68 -37.60 3.38
CA ALA A 47 11.43 -36.38 2.97
C ALA A 47 11.65 -35.42 4.16
N LEU A 48 10.67 -35.31 5.04
CA LEU A 48 10.74 -34.48 6.25
C LEU A 48 11.70 -35.10 7.30
N GLU A 49 11.68 -36.41 7.49
CA GLU A 49 12.61 -37.12 8.36
C GLU A 49 14.06 -36.98 7.85
N ALA A 50 14.29 -37.10 6.57
CA ALA A 50 15.60 -36.88 5.96
C ALA A 50 16.13 -35.46 6.14
N ALA A 51 15.23 -34.45 6.07
CA ALA A 51 15.56 -33.05 6.33
C ALA A 51 15.82 -32.79 7.83
N ALA A 52 15.06 -33.42 8.72
CA ALA A 52 15.25 -33.33 10.18
C ALA A 52 16.56 -33.97 10.67
N HIS A 53 16.99 -35.09 10.08
CA HIS A 53 18.29 -35.73 10.38
C HIS A 53 19.48 -34.89 9.89
N ALA A 54 19.31 -34.02 8.92
CA ALA A 54 20.39 -33.14 8.46
C ALA A 54 20.61 -31.91 9.39
N THR A 55 19.72 -31.66 10.34
CA THR A 55 19.72 -30.44 11.19
C THR A 55 19.82 -30.71 12.70
N SER A 56 19.78 -31.97 13.19
CA SER A 56 19.72 -32.24 14.61
C SER A 56 21.04 -32.75 15.20
N GLY A 57 21.78 -31.82 15.78
CA GLY A 57 22.82 -32.10 16.79
C GLY A 57 22.48 -31.37 18.09
N ALA A 58 21.47 -31.78 18.88
CA ALA A 58 21.27 -31.37 20.27
C ALA A 58 20.19 -32.21 21.00
N PRO A 59 20.24 -32.35 22.35
CA PRO A 59 19.66 -33.49 23.07
C PRO A 59 18.21 -33.31 23.52
N ARG A 60 17.55 -34.44 23.70
CA ARG A 60 16.17 -34.63 24.16
C ARG A 60 15.94 -34.13 25.59
N LEU A 61 14.81 -33.48 25.84
CA LEU A 61 14.22 -33.34 27.18
C LEU A 61 12.84 -34.02 27.25
N ALA A 62 12.61 -34.63 28.41
CA ALA A 62 11.56 -35.60 28.67
C ALA A 62 10.20 -35.01 28.98
N ALA A 63 9.18 -35.82 28.74
CA ALA A 63 7.76 -35.56 28.97
C ALA A 63 7.35 -35.58 30.47
N VAL A 64 6.34 -34.81 30.85
CA VAL A 64 5.63 -34.84 32.14
C VAL A 64 4.11 -34.95 31.86
N PRO A 65 3.38 -35.75 32.66
CA PRO A 65 2.05 -36.27 32.29
C PRO A 65 0.85 -35.44 32.74
N ASN A 66 -0.26 -35.69 32.07
CA ASN A 66 -1.59 -35.16 32.29
C ASN A 66 -2.21 -35.45 33.66
N ALA A 67 -2.97 -34.49 34.19
CA ALA A 67 -3.93 -34.69 35.26
C ALA A 67 -5.33 -34.22 34.87
N THR A 68 -6.27 -35.00 35.25
CA THR A 68 -7.64 -35.18 34.87
C THR A 68 -8.58 -34.07 35.31
N ALA A 69 -9.70 -33.98 34.56
CA ALA A 69 -10.84 -33.11 34.66
C ALA A 69 -11.81 -33.40 35.83
N ALA A 70 -12.53 -32.37 36.24
CA ALA A 70 -13.83 -32.48 36.89
C ALA A 70 -14.79 -31.37 36.44
N ALA A 71 -16.01 -31.73 36.11
CA ALA A 71 -17.06 -30.89 35.53
C ALA A 71 -17.97 -30.21 36.60
N PRO A 72 -18.75 -29.22 36.22
CA PRO A 72 -19.37 -28.25 37.11
C PRO A 72 -20.86 -28.46 37.38
N HIS A 73 -21.34 -27.94 38.50
CA HIS A 73 -22.74 -27.85 38.83
C HIS A 73 -23.30 -26.45 38.57
N ALA A 74 -24.56 -26.42 38.07
CA ALA A 74 -25.35 -25.23 37.82
C ALA A 74 -26.13 -24.78 39.07
N PRO A 75 -26.44 -23.50 39.28
CA PRO A 75 -27.34 -23.01 40.31
C PRO A 75 -28.74 -22.72 39.78
N PRO A 76 -29.76 -22.68 40.71
CA PRO A 76 -31.17 -22.61 40.32
C PRO A 76 -31.70 -21.17 40.21
N ALA A 77 -32.81 -21.06 39.50
CA ALA A 77 -33.55 -19.85 39.20
C ALA A 77 -34.30 -19.27 40.43
N ALA A 78 -34.37 -17.95 40.51
CA ALA A 78 -35.22 -17.24 41.48
C ALA A 78 -36.36 -16.48 40.77
N ALA A 79 -37.58 -16.55 41.36
CA ALA A 79 -38.81 -16.01 40.84
C ALA A 79 -39.06 -14.52 41.29
N PRO A 80 -40.06 -13.83 40.72
CA PRO A 80 -40.11 -12.37 40.64
C PRO A 80 -40.85 -11.69 41.81
N ALA A 81 -40.41 -10.51 42.19
CA ALA A 81 -41.09 -9.63 43.11
C ALA A 81 -41.85 -8.49 42.39
N ARG A 82 -43.08 -8.25 42.81
CA ARG A 82 -44.03 -7.25 42.28
C ARG A 82 -43.72 -5.81 42.78
N PRO A 83 -44.05 -4.78 41.99
CA PRO A 83 -43.81 -3.37 42.37
C PRO A 83 -45.04 -2.74 43.06
N GLN A 84 -44.83 -1.93 44.04
CA GLN A 84 -45.84 -0.95 44.49
C GLN A 84 -45.22 0.37 45.01
N ARG A 85 -45.77 1.48 44.49
CA ARG A 85 -45.82 2.83 45.04
C ARG A 85 -44.58 3.72 44.91
N ARG A 86 -44.24 4.14 43.66
CA ARG A 86 -43.52 5.42 43.48
C ARG A 86 -43.94 6.22 42.23
N ALA A 87 -45.10 5.95 41.65
CA ALA A 87 -45.56 6.55 40.39
C ALA A 87 -46.30 7.89 40.50
N ARG A 88 -46.47 8.44 41.71
CA ARG A 88 -47.23 9.70 41.88
C ARG A 88 -46.38 10.97 42.05
N TRP A 89 -45.11 10.84 42.36
CA TRP A 89 -44.21 12.02 42.51
C TRP A 89 -43.42 12.37 41.26
N VAL A 90 -43.26 11.44 40.33
CA VAL A 90 -42.50 11.69 39.07
C VAL A 90 -43.32 12.49 38.06
N ALA A 91 -44.68 12.36 38.10
CA ALA A 91 -45.55 13.12 37.17
C ALA A 91 -45.64 14.61 37.50
N ALA A 92 -45.55 14.97 38.81
CA ALA A 92 -45.59 16.38 39.20
C ALA A 92 -44.30 17.12 38.94
N SER A 93 -43.17 16.46 39.05
CA SER A 93 -41.83 17.05 38.72
C SER A 93 -41.61 17.20 37.24
N ALA A 94 -42.15 16.32 36.40
CA ALA A 94 -42.03 16.41 34.94
C ALA A 94 -42.86 17.59 34.37
N LEU A 95 -44.02 17.89 34.93
CA LEU A 95 -44.83 19.04 34.52
C LEU A 95 -44.20 20.38 34.92
N ALA A 96 -43.60 20.45 36.12
CA ALA A 96 -42.88 21.65 36.58
C ALA A 96 -41.59 21.91 35.75
N ALA A 97 -40.87 20.85 35.37
CA ALA A 97 -39.70 20.96 34.51
C ALA A 97 -40.06 21.36 33.06
N ALA A 98 -41.19 20.87 32.52
CA ALA A 98 -41.68 21.25 31.21
C ALA A 98 -42.18 22.71 31.17
N ALA A 99 -42.80 23.19 32.25
CA ALA A 99 -43.20 24.60 32.35
C ALA A 99 -41.99 25.54 32.50
N ALA A 100 -40.99 25.15 33.29
CA ALA A 100 -39.74 25.91 33.40
C ALA A 100 -38.93 25.93 32.07
N ALA A 101 -38.87 24.81 31.36
CA ALA A 101 -38.25 24.74 30.05
C ALA A 101 -38.98 25.58 29.00
N ALA A 102 -40.31 25.62 29.03
CA ALA A 102 -41.13 26.46 28.16
C ALA A 102 -40.90 27.96 28.41
N VAL A 103 -40.77 28.38 29.68
CA VAL A 103 -40.46 29.78 30.03
C VAL A 103 -39.03 30.13 29.65
N VAL A 104 -38.04 29.25 29.81
CA VAL A 104 -36.65 29.48 29.37
C VAL A 104 -36.57 29.59 27.85
N VAL A 105 -37.35 28.80 27.11
CA VAL A 105 -37.41 28.88 25.64
C VAL A 105 -38.12 30.13 25.21
N LEU A 106 -39.09 30.66 25.96
CA LEU A 106 -39.75 31.92 25.58
C LEU A 106 -38.94 33.18 25.95
N VAL A 107 -38.13 33.13 26.99
CA VAL A 107 -37.28 34.26 27.46
C VAL A 107 -35.92 34.26 26.75
N ALA A 108 -35.45 33.09 26.31
CA ALA A 108 -34.20 32.93 25.60
C ALA A 108 -34.35 32.98 24.05
N ARG A 109 -35.47 33.52 23.54
CA ARG A 109 -35.50 33.80 22.10
C ARG A 109 -34.48 34.89 21.82
N PRO A 110 -33.36 34.59 21.17
CA PRO A 110 -32.51 35.62 20.59
C PRO A 110 -33.37 36.47 19.62
N PRO A 111 -33.15 37.80 19.51
CA PRO A 111 -33.84 38.61 18.52
C PRO A 111 -33.79 37.89 17.20
N ALA A 112 -34.94 37.80 16.53
CA ALA A 112 -35.07 37.16 15.22
C ALA A 112 -33.89 37.64 14.36
N ARG A 113 -32.95 36.74 14.08
CA ARG A 113 -31.92 37.02 13.08
C ARG A 113 -32.68 37.47 11.85
N PRO A 114 -32.29 38.59 11.19
CA PRO A 114 -32.88 38.95 9.93
C PRO A 114 -32.85 37.70 9.06
N THR A 115 -33.99 37.32 8.53
CA THR A 115 -34.10 36.18 7.59
C THR A 115 -33.02 36.45 6.56
N PRO A 116 -32.05 35.54 6.39
CA PRO A 116 -31.03 35.72 5.36
C PRO A 116 -31.81 36.00 4.04
N PRO A 117 -31.39 36.93 3.22
CA PRO A 117 -32.02 37.16 1.95
C PRO A 117 -32.15 35.80 1.28
N VAL A 118 -33.33 35.48 0.75
CA VAL A 118 -33.59 34.24 0.02
C VAL A 118 -32.52 34.19 -1.06
N VAL A 119 -31.46 33.42 -0.81
CA VAL A 119 -30.41 33.22 -1.81
C VAL A 119 -31.10 32.48 -2.93
N ALA A 120 -31.32 33.17 -4.01
CA ALA A 120 -32.08 32.67 -5.13
C ALA A 120 -31.36 31.37 -5.62
N SER A 121 -32.07 30.26 -5.57
CA SER A 121 -31.60 28.93 -5.92
C SER A 121 -30.99 28.90 -7.34
N LEU A 122 -29.92 28.13 -7.55
CA LEU A 122 -29.40 27.82 -8.89
C LEU A 122 -30.42 27.04 -9.75
N ALA A 123 -31.39 26.38 -9.11
CA ALA A 123 -32.39 25.53 -9.76
C ALA A 123 -33.16 26.21 -10.89
N ASP A 124 -33.40 27.55 -10.78
CA ASP A 124 -34.15 28.30 -11.77
C ASP A 124 -33.37 28.59 -13.07
N GLN A 125 -32.08 28.36 -13.07
CA GLN A 125 -31.20 28.57 -14.23
C GLN A 125 -30.74 27.28 -14.90
N LEU A 126 -31.04 26.14 -14.28
CA LEU A 126 -30.64 24.84 -14.79
C LEU A 126 -31.65 24.29 -15.79
N GLY A 127 -31.15 23.77 -16.92
CA GLY A 127 -31.95 23.11 -17.95
C GLY A 127 -32.62 21.82 -17.48
N PRO A 128 -33.51 21.24 -18.33
CA PRO A 128 -34.18 19.96 -18.00
C PRO A 128 -33.24 18.74 -17.98
N THR A 129 -32.09 18.85 -18.60
CA THR A 129 -31.03 17.82 -18.62
C THR A 129 -29.79 18.34 -17.95
N ARG A 130 -28.90 17.42 -17.51
CA ARG A 130 -27.57 17.75 -17.01
C ARG A 130 -26.50 17.31 -18.01
N HIS A 131 -25.38 18.02 -18.02
CA HIS A 131 -24.21 17.71 -18.82
C HIS A 131 -23.07 17.17 -17.98
N LEU A 132 -23.10 17.46 -16.66
CA LEU A 132 -22.15 16.93 -15.70
C LEU A 132 -22.59 15.53 -15.26
N GLU A 133 -21.70 14.54 -15.39
CA GLU A 133 -21.97 13.17 -14.95
C GLU A 133 -22.00 13.07 -13.43
N ALA A 134 -21.11 13.82 -12.75
CA ALA A 134 -21.07 13.93 -11.31
C ALA A 134 -22.35 14.52 -10.74
N ARG A 135 -22.70 14.13 -9.53
CA ARG A 135 -23.81 14.66 -8.75
C ARG A 135 -23.31 15.77 -7.85
N LEU A 136 -23.98 16.90 -7.85
CA LEU A 136 -23.67 18.03 -6.99
C LEU A 136 -24.50 17.97 -5.70
N SER A 137 -23.90 18.46 -4.59
CA SER A 137 -24.53 18.56 -3.27
C SER A 137 -25.14 19.94 -3.01
N TYR A 138 -24.74 20.96 -3.77
CA TYR A 138 -25.20 22.33 -3.56
C TYR A 138 -26.70 22.49 -3.80
N ALA A 139 -27.38 23.19 -2.88
CA ALA A 139 -28.84 23.40 -2.92
C ALA A 139 -29.31 24.02 -4.26
N GLY A 140 -30.25 23.33 -4.92
CA GLY A 140 -30.76 23.67 -6.23
C GLY A 140 -30.02 23.02 -7.40
N ALA A 141 -28.78 22.55 -7.21
CA ALA A 141 -28.03 21.77 -8.21
C ALA A 141 -28.15 20.23 -7.97
N GLU A 142 -28.56 19.80 -6.77
CA GLU A 142 -28.69 18.41 -6.34
C GLU A 142 -29.82 17.64 -7.03
N ARG A 143 -30.77 18.37 -7.63
CA ARG A 143 -31.97 17.78 -8.24
C ARG A 143 -31.63 16.88 -9.40
N TYR A 144 -32.32 15.73 -9.48
CA TYR A 144 -32.19 14.82 -10.61
C TYR A 144 -32.59 15.48 -11.93
N ARG A 145 -31.70 15.38 -12.90
CA ARG A 145 -31.90 15.72 -14.30
C ARG A 145 -31.25 14.61 -15.15
N PRO A 146 -31.93 14.08 -16.19
CA PRO A 146 -31.33 13.07 -17.05
C PRO A 146 -30.03 13.57 -17.68
N LEU A 147 -29.01 12.69 -17.76
CA LEU A 147 -27.74 13.00 -18.40
C LEU A 147 -27.93 13.11 -19.92
N ASP A 148 -27.52 14.26 -20.47
CA ASP A 148 -27.45 14.47 -21.92
C ASP A 148 -26.01 14.39 -22.39
N VAL A 149 -25.69 13.32 -23.13
CA VAL A 149 -24.35 13.10 -23.70
C VAL A 149 -24.33 13.70 -25.11
N ALA A 150 -24.08 15.00 -25.18
CA ALA A 150 -23.95 15.69 -26.46
C ALA A 150 -22.67 15.24 -27.20
N ARG A 151 -22.83 14.75 -28.43
CA ARG A 151 -21.71 14.42 -29.30
C ARG A 151 -21.05 15.71 -29.81
N GLY A 152 -19.94 16.14 -29.21
CA GLY A 152 -19.03 17.14 -29.79
C GLY A 152 -19.21 18.60 -29.37
N ALA A 153 -19.90 18.89 -28.26
CA ALA A 153 -19.94 20.24 -27.69
C ALA A 153 -19.40 20.23 -26.25
N THR A 154 -18.59 21.22 -25.90
CA THR A 154 -18.36 21.62 -24.52
C THR A 154 -19.69 22.14 -23.96
N SER A 155 -20.44 21.27 -23.32
CA SER A 155 -21.74 21.61 -22.77
C SER A 155 -21.55 22.29 -21.42
N SER A 156 -21.65 23.61 -21.42
CA SER A 156 -21.73 24.43 -20.22
C SER A 156 -23.18 24.89 -20.00
N GLU A 157 -23.61 24.92 -18.75
CA GLU A 157 -24.88 25.52 -18.41
C GLU A 157 -24.76 27.05 -18.38
N ALA A 158 -25.75 27.76 -18.94
CA ALA A 158 -25.73 29.23 -19.00
C ALA A 158 -26.12 29.81 -17.63
N ILE A 159 -25.14 29.92 -16.71
CA ILE A 159 -25.35 30.64 -15.45
C ILE A 159 -25.19 32.13 -15.66
N SER A 160 -26.18 32.92 -15.28
CA SER A 160 -26.14 34.37 -15.49
C SER A 160 -25.08 35.05 -14.63
N ILE A 161 -24.43 36.08 -15.19
CA ILE A 161 -23.45 36.92 -14.48
C ILE A 161 -24.06 37.54 -13.22
N ASP A 162 -25.32 37.97 -13.30
CA ASP A 162 -26.04 38.55 -12.16
C ASP A 162 -26.17 37.54 -11.01
N ARG A 163 -26.42 36.27 -11.33
CA ARG A 163 -26.49 35.20 -10.31
C ARG A 163 -25.13 34.96 -9.66
N MET A 164 -24.07 34.86 -10.43
CA MET A 164 -22.72 34.76 -9.90
C MET A 164 -22.37 35.94 -8.98
N GLY A 165 -22.70 37.17 -9.41
CA GLY A 165 -22.49 38.37 -8.60
C GLY A 165 -23.30 38.39 -7.30
N GLN A 166 -24.50 37.82 -7.29
CA GLN A 166 -25.31 37.66 -6.06
C GLN A 166 -24.66 36.69 -5.08
N LEU A 167 -24.17 35.56 -5.55
CA LEU A 167 -23.46 34.57 -4.73
C LEU A 167 -22.14 35.13 -4.17
N GLU A 168 -21.37 35.83 -4.97
CA GLU A 168 -20.14 36.52 -4.54
C GLU A 168 -20.42 37.59 -3.48
N HIS A 169 -21.48 38.41 -3.68
CA HIS A 169 -21.89 39.42 -2.71
C HIS A 169 -22.32 38.79 -1.36
N ALA A 170 -22.98 37.63 -1.43
CA ALA A 170 -23.37 36.86 -0.26
C ALA A 170 -22.19 36.14 0.38
N ARG A 171 -21.02 36.12 -0.24
CA ARG A 171 -19.83 35.31 0.14
C ARG A 171 -20.12 33.82 0.21
N ASP A 172 -21.07 33.36 -0.61
CA ASP A 172 -21.37 31.96 -0.78
C ASP A 172 -20.37 31.35 -1.77
N TRP A 173 -19.14 31.09 -1.26
CA TRP A 173 -18.05 30.59 -2.10
C TRP A 173 -18.32 29.21 -2.66
N HIS A 174 -19.09 28.37 -1.94
CA HIS A 174 -19.54 27.07 -2.44
C HIS A 174 -20.46 27.26 -3.65
N GLY A 175 -21.46 28.12 -3.52
CA GLY A 175 -22.39 28.43 -4.63
C GLY A 175 -21.67 29.01 -5.84
N VAL A 176 -20.70 29.92 -5.65
CA VAL A 176 -19.89 30.49 -6.75
C VAL A 176 -19.06 29.40 -7.42
N ALA A 177 -18.44 28.49 -6.64
CA ALA A 177 -17.65 27.40 -7.18
C ALA A 177 -18.50 26.45 -8.03
N VAL A 178 -19.68 26.06 -7.54
CA VAL A 178 -20.64 25.21 -8.27
C VAL A 178 -21.16 25.91 -9.54
N ALA A 179 -21.49 27.18 -9.46
CA ALA A 179 -21.92 27.96 -10.62
C ALA A 179 -20.81 28.01 -11.70
N ALA A 180 -19.57 28.28 -11.29
CA ALA A 180 -18.41 28.28 -12.20
C ALA A 180 -18.16 26.88 -12.80
N LEU A 181 -18.32 25.80 -12.00
CA LEU A 181 -18.20 24.43 -12.47
C LEU A 181 -19.22 24.10 -13.56
N LEU A 182 -20.50 24.45 -13.34
CA LEU A 182 -21.59 24.28 -14.30
C LEU A 182 -21.40 25.11 -15.57
N ALA A 183 -20.83 26.32 -15.44
CA ALA A 183 -20.44 27.15 -16.57
C ALA A 183 -19.20 26.66 -17.33
N GLY A 184 -18.53 25.58 -16.87
CA GLY A 184 -17.32 25.05 -17.49
C GLY A 184 -16.02 25.80 -17.13
N GLU A 185 -16.09 26.76 -16.20
CA GLU A 185 -14.98 27.61 -15.75
C GLU A 185 -14.13 26.90 -14.66
N ARG A 186 -13.43 25.81 -15.01
CA ARG A 186 -12.75 24.91 -14.06
C ARG A 186 -11.77 25.62 -13.12
N GLU A 187 -10.93 26.49 -13.65
CA GLU A 187 -9.93 27.22 -12.84
C GLU A 187 -10.58 28.17 -11.83
N ARG A 188 -11.70 28.78 -12.23
CA ARG A 188 -12.49 29.63 -11.35
C ARG A 188 -13.17 28.79 -10.26
N ALA A 189 -13.77 27.66 -10.62
CA ALA A 189 -14.37 26.73 -9.67
C ALA A 189 -13.34 26.27 -8.64
N ALA A 190 -12.13 25.86 -9.05
CA ALA A 190 -11.05 25.45 -8.15
C ALA A 190 -10.68 26.53 -7.13
N ARG A 191 -10.54 27.80 -7.59
CA ARG A 191 -10.22 28.93 -6.71
C ARG A 191 -11.29 29.19 -5.65
N PHE A 192 -12.57 29.03 -6.00
CA PHE A 192 -13.65 29.27 -5.06
C PHE A 192 -13.90 28.08 -4.14
N PHE A 193 -13.72 26.83 -4.59
CA PHE A 193 -13.69 25.68 -3.69
C PHE A 193 -12.60 25.78 -2.62
N ALA A 194 -11.44 26.36 -2.96
CA ALA A 194 -10.37 26.60 -1.98
C ALA A 194 -10.73 27.67 -0.92
N GLN A 195 -11.71 28.57 -1.21
CA GLN A 195 -12.19 29.58 -0.28
C GLN A 195 -13.43 29.15 0.50
N ALA A 196 -14.13 28.11 0.04
CA ALA A 196 -15.33 27.60 0.69
C ALA A 196 -14.97 26.92 2.03
N ALA A 197 -15.88 27.00 2.99
CA ALA A 197 -15.74 26.31 4.26
C ALA A 197 -15.73 24.79 4.03
N ALA A 198 -14.83 24.07 4.70
CA ALA A 198 -14.76 22.62 4.60
C ALA A 198 -16.04 22.00 5.18
N THR A 199 -16.89 21.45 4.30
CA THR A 199 -18.09 20.68 4.65
C THR A 199 -18.18 19.44 3.74
N PRO A 200 -18.94 18.41 4.13
CA PRO A 200 -19.11 17.21 3.30
C PRO A 200 -19.65 17.54 1.89
N GLU A 201 -20.50 18.56 1.76
CA GLU A 201 -21.06 19.00 0.48
C GLU A 201 -19.99 19.63 -0.39
N VAL A 202 -19.14 20.49 0.18
CA VAL A 202 -18.02 21.14 -0.55
C VAL A 202 -17.00 20.09 -0.98
N ASP A 203 -16.65 19.13 -0.13
CA ASP A 203 -15.72 18.04 -0.50
C ASP A 203 -16.30 17.19 -1.63
N SER A 204 -17.60 16.82 -1.56
CA SER A 204 -18.27 16.06 -2.63
C SER A 204 -18.29 16.83 -3.97
N ASP A 205 -18.56 18.14 -3.95
CA ASP A 205 -18.65 18.96 -5.16
C ASP A 205 -17.25 19.30 -5.72
N ARG A 206 -16.21 19.37 -4.86
CA ARG A 206 -14.82 19.47 -5.32
C ARG A 206 -14.37 18.20 -6.04
N ALA A 207 -14.75 17.02 -5.55
CA ALA A 207 -14.50 15.77 -6.26
C ALA A 207 -15.16 15.74 -7.65
N ALA A 208 -16.32 16.40 -7.84
CA ALA A 208 -16.94 16.54 -9.14
C ALA A 208 -16.09 17.37 -10.12
N LEU A 209 -15.35 18.37 -9.64
CA LEU A 209 -14.39 19.13 -10.45
C LEU A 209 -13.20 18.25 -10.86
N GLU A 210 -12.62 17.47 -9.94
CA GLU A 210 -11.49 16.58 -10.21
C GLU A 210 -11.88 15.45 -11.20
N LEU A 211 -13.12 14.95 -11.13
CA LEU A 211 -13.66 13.97 -12.08
C LEU A 211 -13.63 14.47 -13.55
N LEU A 212 -13.74 15.78 -13.76
CA LEU A 212 -13.65 16.38 -15.11
C LEU A 212 -12.22 16.38 -15.69
N ASP A 213 -11.20 16.35 -14.85
CA ASP A 213 -9.81 16.21 -15.30
C ASP A 213 -9.57 14.76 -15.75
N GLY A 214 -10.03 13.77 -14.99
CA GLY A 214 -9.95 12.34 -15.30
C GLY A 214 -8.53 11.75 -15.27
N SER A 215 -7.51 12.56 -14.96
CA SER A 215 -6.16 12.03 -14.73
C SER A 215 -6.11 11.16 -13.46
N GLN A 216 -5.14 10.25 -13.36
CA GLN A 216 -5.01 9.38 -12.20
C GLN A 216 -4.86 10.16 -10.89
N ASP A 217 -4.05 11.21 -10.92
CA ASP A 217 -3.84 12.07 -9.75
C ASP A 217 -5.11 12.84 -9.37
N ALA A 218 -5.87 13.31 -10.36
CA ALA A 218 -7.16 13.96 -10.12
C ALA A 218 -8.18 12.99 -9.53
N LEU A 219 -8.28 11.77 -10.08
CA LEU A 219 -9.17 10.73 -9.55
C LEU A 219 -8.79 10.31 -8.13
N GLN A 220 -7.50 10.30 -7.80
CA GLN A 220 -7.04 10.00 -6.44
C GLN A 220 -7.43 11.12 -5.48
N ARG A 221 -7.24 12.40 -5.85
CA ARG A 221 -7.71 13.54 -5.05
C ARG A 221 -9.23 13.54 -4.90
N ALA A 222 -9.97 13.23 -5.97
CA ALA A 222 -11.42 13.07 -5.90
C ALA A 222 -11.85 11.97 -4.93
N LEU A 223 -11.11 10.84 -4.87
CA LEU A 223 -11.37 9.76 -3.93
C LEU A 223 -11.19 10.23 -2.49
N ASP A 224 -10.10 10.94 -2.20
CA ASP A 224 -9.83 11.49 -0.88
C ASP A 224 -10.92 12.47 -0.43
N ASP A 225 -11.41 13.31 -1.35
CA ASP A 225 -12.48 14.27 -1.10
C ASP A 225 -13.80 13.57 -0.78
N VAL A 226 -14.24 12.62 -1.60
CA VAL A 226 -15.49 11.88 -1.32
C VAL A 226 -15.38 10.99 -0.08
N ASP A 227 -14.22 10.43 0.23
CA ASP A 227 -14.01 9.65 1.44
C ASP A 227 -14.12 10.53 2.70
N ARG A 228 -13.57 11.77 2.69
CA ARG A 228 -13.78 12.73 3.77
C ARG A 228 -15.27 13.12 3.90
N ALA A 229 -15.93 13.40 2.79
CA ALA A 229 -17.36 13.69 2.79
C ALA A 229 -18.18 12.56 3.40
N LEU A 230 -17.90 11.32 3.05
CA LEU A 230 -18.59 10.13 3.55
C LEU A 230 -18.21 9.76 5.00
N GLN A 231 -17.00 10.11 5.45
CA GLN A 231 -16.61 9.96 6.84
C GLN A 231 -17.44 10.88 7.75
N ALA A 232 -17.69 12.11 7.32
CA ALA A 232 -18.51 13.07 8.05
C ALA A 232 -20.02 12.84 7.86
N ALA A 233 -20.45 12.41 6.67
CA ALA A 233 -21.85 12.17 6.31
C ALA A 233 -21.99 10.86 5.50
N PRO A 234 -22.07 9.68 6.15
CA PRO A 234 -22.00 8.36 5.51
C PRO A 234 -23.08 8.08 4.45
N ASN A 235 -24.20 8.78 4.52
CA ASN A 235 -25.32 8.64 3.59
C ASN A 235 -25.47 9.85 2.64
N ASN A 236 -24.42 10.67 2.46
CA ASN A 236 -24.46 11.78 1.52
C ASN A 236 -24.64 11.24 0.08
N PRO A 237 -25.79 11.51 -0.57
CA PRO A 237 -26.11 10.87 -1.86
C PRO A 237 -25.18 11.28 -3.00
N ALA A 238 -24.73 12.53 -3.00
CA ALA A 238 -23.82 13.04 -4.03
C ALA A 238 -22.42 12.44 -3.85
N ALA A 239 -21.93 12.37 -2.61
CA ALA A 239 -20.64 11.76 -2.33
C ALA A 239 -20.61 10.26 -2.68
N LEU A 240 -21.67 9.50 -2.39
CA LEU A 240 -21.80 8.08 -2.80
C LEU A 240 -21.80 7.94 -4.33
N TRP A 241 -22.56 8.79 -5.03
CA TRP A 241 -22.58 8.80 -6.49
C TRP A 241 -21.21 9.13 -7.08
N ASN A 242 -20.60 10.23 -6.62
CA ASN A 242 -19.30 10.68 -7.10
C ASN A 242 -18.19 9.65 -6.79
N ARG A 243 -18.24 9.00 -5.60
CA ARG A 243 -17.34 7.92 -5.28
C ARG A 243 -17.44 6.75 -6.26
N ALA A 244 -18.66 6.39 -6.66
CA ALA A 244 -18.85 5.35 -7.68
C ALA A 244 -18.21 5.74 -9.03
N LEU A 245 -18.35 7.01 -9.45
CA LEU A 245 -17.72 7.49 -10.68
C LEU A 245 -16.19 7.49 -10.58
N VAL A 246 -15.64 7.93 -9.44
CA VAL A 246 -14.20 7.91 -9.18
C VAL A 246 -13.65 6.49 -9.23
N LEU A 247 -14.29 5.54 -8.53
CA LEU A 247 -13.88 4.14 -8.54
C LEU A 247 -13.95 3.52 -9.95
N ALA A 248 -14.97 3.84 -10.73
CA ALA A 248 -15.07 3.41 -12.13
C ALA A 248 -13.92 4.00 -12.98
N GLY A 249 -13.59 5.28 -12.80
CA GLY A 249 -12.46 5.95 -13.46
C GLY A 249 -11.09 5.38 -13.03
N LEU A 250 -11.00 4.81 -11.83
CA LEU A 250 -9.82 4.10 -11.32
C LEU A 250 -9.77 2.61 -11.73
N ASP A 251 -10.62 2.18 -12.65
CA ASP A 251 -10.72 0.81 -13.15
C ASP A 251 -11.19 -0.22 -12.09
N LEU A 252 -12.04 0.21 -11.15
CA LEU A 252 -12.62 -0.61 -10.08
C LEU A 252 -14.13 -0.78 -10.25
N PRO A 253 -14.59 -1.48 -11.31
CA PRO A 253 -15.99 -1.49 -11.71
C PRO A 253 -16.94 -2.14 -10.70
N LEU A 254 -16.53 -3.20 -10.01
CA LEU A 254 -17.42 -3.87 -9.04
C LEU A 254 -17.47 -3.09 -7.71
N ALA A 255 -16.37 -2.48 -7.28
CA ALA A 255 -16.38 -1.56 -6.16
C ALA A 255 -17.28 -0.35 -6.46
N ALA A 256 -17.21 0.22 -7.67
CA ALA A 256 -18.10 1.28 -8.14
C ALA A 256 -19.58 0.84 -8.15
N ALA A 257 -19.86 -0.35 -8.68
CA ALA A 257 -21.21 -0.91 -8.72
C ALA A 257 -21.80 -1.10 -7.30
N ARG A 258 -20.98 -1.44 -6.31
CA ARG A 258 -21.38 -1.52 -4.91
C ARG A 258 -21.76 -0.15 -4.33
N GLU A 259 -21.02 0.91 -4.64
CA GLU A 259 -21.39 2.26 -4.19
C GLU A 259 -22.70 2.72 -4.85
N LEU A 260 -22.94 2.34 -6.10
CA LEU A 260 -24.24 2.59 -6.76
C LEU A 260 -25.37 1.80 -6.07
N ASP A 261 -25.14 0.63 -5.50
CA ASP A 261 -26.16 -0.08 -4.70
C ASP A 261 -26.55 0.71 -3.46
N HIS A 262 -25.59 1.43 -2.82
CA HIS A 262 -25.91 2.34 -1.72
C HIS A 262 -26.80 3.51 -2.19
N VAL A 263 -26.51 4.10 -3.37
CA VAL A 263 -27.38 5.12 -3.97
C VAL A 263 -28.77 4.56 -4.28
N ILE A 264 -28.87 3.33 -4.79
CA ILE A 264 -30.16 2.66 -5.04
C ILE A 264 -30.95 2.49 -3.74
N ALA A 265 -30.27 2.13 -2.63
CA ALA A 265 -30.90 1.94 -1.35
C ALA A 265 -31.46 3.22 -0.72
N LEU A 266 -30.96 4.41 -1.11
CA LEU A 266 -31.54 5.68 -0.71
C LEU A 266 -32.91 5.96 -1.35
N GLY A 267 -33.23 5.28 -2.46
CA GLY A 267 -34.56 5.31 -3.09
C GLY A 267 -34.93 6.62 -3.76
N GLU A 268 -33.96 7.50 -4.06
CA GLU A 268 -34.23 8.80 -4.68
C GLU A 268 -34.69 8.65 -6.15
N PRO A 269 -35.86 9.19 -6.52
CA PRO A 269 -36.39 9.06 -7.87
C PRO A 269 -35.43 9.57 -8.95
N GLY A 270 -35.30 8.80 -10.03
CA GLY A 270 -34.38 9.11 -11.13
C GLY A 270 -32.93 8.71 -10.85
N TRP A 271 -32.34 9.13 -9.73
CA TRP A 271 -30.98 8.75 -9.33
C TRP A 271 -30.85 7.25 -9.09
N ALA A 272 -31.80 6.65 -8.36
CA ALA A 272 -31.81 5.21 -8.11
C ALA A 272 -31.95 4.38 -9.39
N ASP A 273 -32.74 4.85 -10.37
CA ASP A 273 -32.93 4.15 -11.65
C ASP A 273 -31.68 4.25 -12.53
N GLU A 274 -31.03 5.39 -12.55
CA GLU A 274 -29.78 5.58 -13.28
C GLU A 274 -28.63 4.76 -12.62
N ALA A 275 -28.54 4.78 -11.28
CA ALA A 275 -27.58 3.97 -10.53
C ALA A 275 -27.73 2.48 -10.85
N ARG A 276 -28.98 1.97 -10.90
CA ARG A 276 -29.28 0.58 -11.24
C ARG A 276 -28.78 0.20 -12.64
N ARG A 277 -29.03 1.06 -13.63
CA ARG A 277 -28.54 0.80 -15.02
C ARG A 277 -27.01 0.78 -15.07
N ARG A 278 -26.34 1.74 -14.41
CA ARG A 278 -24.88 1.82 -14.36
C ARG A 278 -24.24 0.64 -13.64
N ALA A 279 -24.76 0.27 -12.48
CA ALA A 279 -24.28 -0.88 -11.72
C ALA A 279 -24.41 -2.17 -12.52
N ALA A 280 -25.54 -2.35 -13.23
CA ALA A 280 -25.75 -3.52 -14.09
C ALA A 280 -24.76 -3.54 -15.27
N ALA A 281 -24.47 -2.41 -15.91
CA ALA A 281 -23.48 -2.31 -16.98
C ALA A 281 -22.07 -2.69 -16.50
N LEU A 282 -21.61 -2.09 -15.38
CA LEU A 282 -20.30 -2.37 -14.79
C LEU A 282 -20.11 -3.84 -14.43
N ARG A 283 -21.14 -4.47 -13.83
CA ARG A 283 -21.12 -5.90 -13.52
C ARG A 283 -21.14 -6.75 -14.80
N GLY A 284 -21.93 -6.34 -15.78
CA GLY A 284 -22.05 -7.04 -17.06
C GLY A 284 -20.71 -7.13 -17.79
N ASP A 285 -19.97 -6.03 -17.87
CA ASP A 285 -18.66 -5.97 -18.53
C ASP A 285 -17.63 -6.89 -17.85
N VAL A 286 -17.58 -6.90 -16.52
CA VAL A 286 -16.68 -7.78 -15.75
C VAL A 286 -17.06 -9.25 -15.97
N MET A 287 -18.34 -9.57 -15.87
CA MET A 287 -18.83 -10.95 -16.05
C MET A 287 -18.64 -11.47 -17.48
N GLN A 288 -18.73 -10.61 -18.48
CA GLN A 288 -18.45 -10.96 -19.86
C GLN A 288 -16.98 -11.34 -20.07
N ARG A 289 -16.04 -10.52 -19.54
CA ARG A 289 -14.60 -10.84 -19.60
C ARG A 289 -14.28 -12.13 -18.87
N TRP A 290 -14.79 -12.30 -17.66
CA TRP A 290 -14.65 -13.54 -16.89
C TRP A 290 -15.16 -14.75 -17.63
N THR A 291 -16.37 -14.70 -18.17
CA THR A 291 -16.99 -15.81 -18.88
C THR A 291 -16.15 -16.22 -20.09
N ARG A 292 -15.66 -15.25 -20.86
CA ARG A 292 -14.78 -15.51 -22.01
C ARG A 292 -13.48 -16.20 -21.58
N TRP A 293 -12.82 -15.66 -20.55
CA TRP A 293 -11.58 -16.26 -20.02
C TRP A 293 -11.82 -17.68 -19.49
N LYS A 294 -12.90 -17.89 -18.76
CA LYS A 294 -13.27 -19.20 -18.23
C LYS A 294 -13.53 -20.21 -19.34
N GLN A 295 -14.27 -19.84 -20.37
CA GLN A 295 -14.50 -20.68 -21.54
C GLN A 295 -13.19 -21.03 -22.25
N ALA A 296 -12.27 -20.08 -22.40
CA ALA A 296 -10.95 -20.32 -22.97
C ALA A 296 -10.12 -21.28 -22.10
N ASN A 297 -10.13 -21.10 -20.79
CA ASN A 297 -9.46 -21.99 -19.83
C ASN A 297 -10.03 -23.43 -19.92
N ASP A 298 -11.36 -23.57 -19.88
CA ASP A 298 -12.01 -24.87 -19.93
C ASP A 298 -11.77 -25.59 -21.29
N ALA A 299 -11.70 -24.82 -22.37
CA ALA A 299 -11.38 -25.36 -23.71
C ALA A 299 -9.88 -25.77 -23.80
N GLY A 300 -8.97 -24.96 -23.24
CA GLY A 300 -7.54 -25.27 -23.17
C GLY A 300 -7.27 -26.54 -22.33
N THR A 301 -7.98 -26.70 -21.23
CA THR A 301 -7.89 -27.91 -20.39
C THR A 301 -8.30 -29.16 -21.16
N ARG A 302 -9.45 -29.14 -21.85
CA ARG A 302 -9.88 -30.25 -22.71
C ARG A 302 -8.92 -30.52 -23.87
N LEU A 303 -8.33 -29.46 -24.44
CA LEU A 303 -7.29 -29.60 -25.46
C LEU A 303 -6.10 -30.44 -24.94
N ILE A 304 -5.67 -30.22 -23.71
CA ILE A 304 -4.58 -30.96 -23.05
C ILE A 304 -5.03 -32.36 -22.69
N GLU A 305 -6.20 -32.50 -22.10
CA GLU A 305 -6.76 -33.75 -21.59
C GLU A 305 -7.04 -34.78 -22.70
N ASP A 306 -7.91 -34.43 -23.64
CA ASP A 306 -8.41 -35.35 -24.68
C ASP A 306 -8.15 -34.89 -26.13
N GLY A 307 -7.67 -33.64 -26.33
CA GLY A 307 -7.36 -33.03 -27.64
C GLY A 307 -8.56 -32.42 -28.34
N THR A 308 -9.62 -32.17 -27.64
CA THR A 308 -10.75 -31.40 -28.18
C THR A 308 -10.27 -30.04 -28.70
N PRO A 309 -10.49 -29.72 -29.99
CA PRO A 309 -10.03 -28.46 -30.54
C PRO A 309 -10.65 -27.25 -29.87
N VAL A 310 -9.84 -26.20 -29.67
CA VAL A 310 -10.33 -24.92 -29.13
C VAL A 310 -11.13 -24.19 -30.22
N PRO A 311 -12.37 -23.72 -29.94
CA PRO A 311 -13.14 -22.88 -30.84
C PRO A 311 -12.38 -21.59 -31.20
N ALA A 312 -12.47 -21.17 -32.47
CA ALA A 312 -11.69 -20.03 -32.97
C ALA A 312 -11.99 -18.69 -32.23
N GLU A 313 -13.24 -18.51 -31.80
CA GLU A 313 -13.69 -17.36 -31.03
C GLU A 313 -13.05 -17.26 -29.64
N LEU A 314 -12.50 -18.34 -29.10
CA LEU A 314 -11.79 -18.35 -27.81
C LEU A 314 -10.28 -18.09 -27.94
N LEU A 315 -9.74 -18.10 -29.15
CA LEU A 315 -8.33 -17.74 -29.40
C LEU A 315 -8.04 -16.25 -29.21
N THR A 316 -9.02 -15.46 -28.80
CA THR A 316 -8.88 -14.02 -28.50
C THR A 316 -8.15 -13.74 -27.19
N VAL A 317 -8.07 -14.70 -26.26
CA VAL A 317 -7.22 -14.64 -25.06
C VAL A 317 -5.83 -15.20 -25.42
N ILE A 318 -5.10 -14.44 -26.22
CA ILE A 318 -3.97 -14.92 -27.02
C ILE A 318 -2.82 -15.47 -26.17
N GLY A 319 -2.41 -14.73 -25.16
CA GLY A 319 -1.29 -15.11 -24.29
C GLY A 319 -1.56 -16.40 -23.52
N TYR A 320 -2.74 -16.51 -22.95
CA TYR A 320 -3.17 -17.71 -22.23
C TYR A 320 -3.31 -18.92 -23.17
N MET A 321 -3.91 -18.73 -24.36
CA MET A 321 -4.05 -19.78 -25.36
C MET A 321 -2.70 -20.26 -25.90
N THR A 322 -1.69 -19.39 -25.96
CA THR A 322 -0.31 -19.77 -26.31
C THR A 322 0.28 -20.73 -25.27
N ILE A 323 0.05 -20.49 -23.97
CA ILE A 323 0.47 -21.43 -22.92
C ILE A 323 -0.23 -22.78 -23.10
N MET A 324 -1.54 -22.77 -23.32
CA MET A 324 -2.32 -23.99 -23.53
C MET A 324 -1.83 -24.78 -24.75
N LEU A 325 -1.44 -24.10 -25.83
CA LEU A 325 -0.84 -24.75 -27.00
C LEU A 325 0.49 -25.44 -26.65
N TYR A 326 1.42 -24.74 -25.96
CA TYR A 326 2.68 -25.36 -25.55
C TYR A 326 2.46 -26.58 -24.65
N ASP A 327 1.56 -26.49 -23.69
CA ASP A 327 1.26 -27.59 -22.79
C ASP A 327 0.53 -28.75 -23.50
N ALA A 328 -0.35 -28.46 -24.45
CA ALA A 328 -1.00 -29.50 -25.29
C ALA A 328 0.01 -30.23 -26.18
N VAL A 329 0.96 -29.53 -26.78
CA VAL A 329 2.03 -30.15 -27.61
C VAL A 329 2.92 -31.06 -26.75
N ARG A 330 3.31 -30.61 -25.54
CA ARG A 330 4.14 -31.39 -24.61
C ARG A 330 3.40 -32.61 -24.05
N SER A 331 2.10 -32.50 -23.85
CA SER A 331 1.23 -33.54 -23.31
C SER A 331 0.75 -34.53 -24.38
N ALA A 332 0.98 -34.26 -25.67
CA ALA A 332 0.44 -35.06 -26.76
C ALA A 332 1.13 -36.44 -26.85
N PRO A 333 0.40 -37.56 -26.75
CA PRO A 333 0.97 -38.90 -26.72
C PRO A 333 1.31 -39.49 -28.09
N SER A 334 0.91 -38.81 -29.20
CA SER A 334 1.14 -39.30 -30.57
C SER A 334 1.38 -38.16 -31.56
N ARG A 335 1.92 -38.52 -32.73
CA ARG A 335 2.18 -37.58 -33.82
C ARG A 335 0.88 -36.93 -34.30
N GLU A 336 -0.17 -37.74 -34.45
CA GLU A 336 -1.48 -37.28 -34.94
C GLU A 336 -2.07 -36.23 -34.01
N ARG A 337 -1.87 -36.40 -32.70
CA ARG A 337 -2.30 -35.41 -31.68
C ARG A 337 -1.53 -34.12 -31.82
N VAL A 338 -0.22 -34.16 -32.07
CA VAL A 338 0.59 -32.95 -32.27
C VAL A 338 0.20 -32.25 -33.58
N GLU A 339 0.05 -33.01 -34.69
CA GLU A 339 -0.32 -32.43 -35.98
C GLU A 339 -1.71 -31.78 -35.95
N ALA A 340 -2.65 -32.31 -35.15
CA ALA A 340 -3.98 -31.75 -34.94
C ALA A 340 -3.93 -30.33 -34.29
N LEU A 341 -2.83 -29.94 -33.64
CA LEU A 341 -2.65 -28.62 -33.04
C LEU A 341 -2.16 -27.55 -34.05
N LEU A 342 -1.77 -27.98 -35.28
CA LEU A 342 -1.21 -27.05 -36.26
C LEU A 342 -2.16 -25.91 -36.66
N PRO A 343 -3.49 -26.12 -36.87
CA PRO A 343 -4.40 -25.01 -37.16
C PRO A 343 -4.45 -23.96 -36.08
N MET A 344 -4.45 -24.36 -34.79
CA MET A 344 -4.39 -23.42 -33.63
C MET A 344 -3.07 -22.67 -33.63
N ALA A 345 -1.94 -23.36 -33.83
CA ALA A 345 -0.62 -22.72 -33.89
C ALA A 345 -0.54 -21.69 -35.03
N GLN A 346 -1.11 -21.97 -36.20
CA GLN A 346 -1.15 -21.04 -37.33
C GLN A 346 -2.04 -19.82 -37.05
N ALA A 347 -3.17 -20.01 -36.38
CA ALA A 347 -4.05 -18.91 -36.00
C ALA A 347 -3.36 -17.96 -34.98
N LEU A 348 -2.65 -18.49 -33.98
CA LEU A 348 -1.87 -17.70 -33.02
C LEU A 348 -0.66 -17.06 -33.71
N ASP A 349 0.06 -17.75 -34.57
CA ASP A 349 1.16 -17.19 -35.36
C ASP A 349 0.72 -16.00 -36.22
N ALA A 350 -0.49 -16.03 -36.78
CA ALA A 350 -1.03 -14.92 -37.56
C ALA A 350 -1.20 -13.66 -36.68
N THR A 351 -1.61 -13.82 -35.45
CA THR A 351 -1.74 -12.74 -34.48
C THR A 351 -0.38 -12.17 -34.09
N TYR A 352 0.59 -13.02 -33.84
CA TYR A 352 1.98 -12.61 -33.54
C TYR A 352 2.73 -12.08 -34.78
N ARG A 353 2.18 -12.27 -35.98
CA ARG A 353 2.88 -12.02 -37.26
C ARG A 353 4.20 -12.79 -37.35
N ALA A 354 4.20 -14.02 -36.91
CA ALA A 354 5.34 -14.91 -36.78
C ALA A 354 5.02 -16.31 -37.28
N ASN A 355 5.93 -17.26 -37.12
CA ASN A 355 5.74 -18.67 -37.46
C ASN A 355 6.35 -19.64 -36.41
N HIS A 356 6.71 -19.12 -35.25
CA HIS A 356 7.45 -19.91 -34.28
C HIS A 356 6.61 -21.03 -33.64
N LEU A 357 5.29 -20.83 -33.46
CA LEU A 357 4.40 -21.82 -32.91
C LEU A 357 4.14 -22.99 -33.88
N SER A 358 3.84 -22.69 -35.12
CA SER A 358 3.65 -23.74 -36.14
C SER A 358 4.97 -24.46 -36.48
N ARG A 359 6.11 -23.79 -36.39
CA ARG A 359 7.44 -24.42 -36.51
C ARG A 359 7.68 -25.36 -35.32
N TYR A 360 7.37 -24.94 -34.11
CA TYR A 360 7.46 -25.78 -32.91
C TYR A 360 6.60 -27.02 -33.01
N VAL A 361 5.32 -26.90 -33.40
CA VAL A 361 4.41 -28.05 -33.61
C VAL A 361 4.99 -29.03 -34.62
N ARG A 362 5.46 -28.55 -35.77
CA ARG A 362 6.06 -29.43 -36.81
C ARG A 362 7.33 -30.12 -36.34
N SER A 363 8.18 -29.43 -35.57
CA SER A 363 9.40 -29.99 -34.98
C SER A 363 9.08 -31.13 -34.04
N VAL A 364 8.09 -30.95 -33.15
CA VAL A 364 7.64 -31.99 -32.21
C VAL A 364 6.97 -33.15 -32.93
N ALA A 365 6.17 -32.90 -33.99
CA ALA A 365 5.55 -33.95 -34.78
C ALA A 365 6.57 -34.90 -35.46
N ALA A 366 7.81 -34.42 -35.70
CA ALA A 366 8.90 -35.24 -36.24
C ALA A 366 9.63 -36.11 -35.19
N SER A 367 9.31 -35.98 -33.89
CA SER A 367 9.97 -36.74 -32.81
C SER A 367 9.63 -38.25 -32.84
N ASP A 368 10.44 -39.08 -32.15
CA ASP A 368 10.13 -40.50 -31.91
C ASP A 368 9.12 -40.66 -30.77
N PHE A 369 7.89 -40.90 -31.11
CA PHE A 369 6.79 -41.06 -30.14
C PHE A 369 6.86 -42.35 -29.30
N ARG A 370 7.70 -43.31 -29.64
CA ARG A 370 7.97 -44.45 -28.77
C ARG A 370 8.70 -44.05 -27.51
N VAL A 371 9.61 -43.11 -27.63
CA VAL A 371 10.34 -42.52 -26.49
C VAL A 371 9.50 -41.43 -25.83
N ARG A 372 8.87 -40.57 -26.60
CA ARG A 372 8.16 -39.38 -26.14
C ARG A 372 6.89 -39.68 -25.37
N ARG A 373 6.05 -40.68 -25.81
CA ARG A 373 4.74 -40.96 -25.24
C ARG A 373 4.73 -41.04 -23.69
N PRO A 374 5.51 -41.91 -23.03
CA PRO A 374 5.46 -42.00 -21.55
C PRO A 374 5.86 -40.69 -20.86
N LEU A 375 6.72 -39.90 -21.47
CA LEU A 375 7.15 -38.59 -20.96
C LEU A 375 6.06 -37.54 -21.11
N ALA A 376 5.36 -37.55 -22.25
CA ALA A 376 4.23 -36.66 -22.49
C ALA A 376 3.03 -36.99 -21.57
N GLU A 377 2.81 -38.25 -21.26
CA GLU A 377 1.78 -38.69 -20.32
C GLU A 377 2.12 -38.21 -18.90
N THR A 378 3.39 -38.37 -18.46
CA THR A 378 3.84 -37.83 -17.17
C THR A 378 3.74 -36.30 -17.10
N TYR A 379 4.05 -35.60 -18.19
CA TYR A 379 3.89 -34.14 -18.25
C TYR A 379 2.41 -33.73 -18.16
N ARG A 380 1.51 -34.47 -18.84
CA ARG A 380 0.07 -34.24 -18.76
C ARG A 380 -0.45 -34.39 -17.32
N GLU A 381 -0.01 -35.42 -16.60
CA GLU A 381 -0.37 -35.60 -15.18
C GLU A 381 0.08 -34.38 -14.34
N LEU A 382 1.30 -33.90 -14.56
CA LEU A 382 1.80 -32.70 -13.91
C LEU A 382 0.94 -31.47 -14.20
N ILE A 383 0.43 -31.31 -15.43
CA ILE A 383 -0.38 -30.13 -15.82
C ILE A 383 -1.82 -30.23 -15.32
N LEU A 384 -2.45 -31.39 -15.40
CA LEU A 384 -3.84 -31.56 -15.06
C LEU A 384 -4.10 -31.77 -13.56
N HIS A 385 -3.21 -32.48 -12.87
CA HIS A 385 -3.40 -32.90 -11.49
C HIS A 385 -2.47 -32.21 -10.46
N GLY A 386 -1.59 -31.31 -10.94
CA GLY A 386 -0.74 -30.49 -10.07
C GLY A 386 0.61 -31.13 -9.73
N PRO A 387 1.30 -30.67 -8.65
CA PRO A 387 2.66 -31.04 -8.38
C PRO A 387 2.82 -32.54 -8.10
N LEU A 388 3.80 -33.12 -8.80
CA LEU A 388 4.26 -34.48 -8.54
C LEU A 388 5.23 -34.51 -7.34
N PRO A 389 5.34 -35.64 -6.62
CA PRO A 389 6.34 -35.78 -5.53
C PRO A 389 7.77 -35.48 -6.01
N ASP A 390 8.58 -34.84 -5.17
CA ASP A 390 9.93 -34.34 -5.54
C ASP A 390 10.83 -35.42 -6.14
N ARG A 391 10.81 -36.63 -5.60
CA ARG A 391 11.61 -37.79 -6.15
C ARG A 391 11.11 -38.19 -7.56
N THR A 392 9.82 -38.06 -7.81
CA THR A 392 9.22 -38.35 -9.14
C THR A 392 9.62 -37.26 -10.13
N VAL A 393 9.54 -36.00 -9.73
CA VAL A 393 10.00 -34.85 -10.53
C VAL A 393 11.49 -35.03 -10.89
N GLN A 394 12.34 -35.35 -9.90
CA GLN A 394 13.75 -35.53 -10.15
C GLN A 394 14.02 -36.63 -11.19
N ARG A 395 13.42 -37.81 -11.02
CA ARG A 395 13.54 -38.92 -11.99
C ARG A 395 13.01 -38.56 -13.37
N PHE A 396 11.92 -37.79 -13.41
CA PHE A 396 11.33 -37.34 -14.64
C PHE A 396 12.28 -36.40 -15.39
N LEU A 397 12.86 -35.41 -14.73
CA LEU A 397 13.85 -34.50 -15.33
C LEU A 397 15.09 -35.24 -15.85
N GLU A 398 15.65 -36.19 -15.05
CA GLU A 398 16.77 -37.04 -15.46
C GLU A 398 16.43 -37.90 -16.68
N GLN A 399 15.21 -38.38 -16.79
CA GLN A 399 14.78 -39.17 -17.96
C GLN A 399 14.64 -38.29 -19.20
N LEU A 400 14.08 -37.07 -19.05
CA LEU A 400 13.98 -36.08 -20.13
C LEU A 400 15.37 -35.66 -20.66
N GLU A 401 16.36 -35.51 -19.78
CA GLU A 401 17.75 -35.23 -20.14
C GLU A 401 18.38 -36.39 -20.94
N ARG A 402 18.25 -37.62 -20.42
CA ARG A 402 18.78 -38.82 -21.10
C ARG A 402 18.20 -39.06 -22.49
N THR A 403 16.94 -38.67 -22.70
CA THR A 403 16.23 -38.87 -23.96
C THR A 403 16.29 -37.64 -24.89
N HIS A 404 16.94 -36.55 -24.45
CA HIS A 404 17.01 -35.26 -25.18
C HIS A 404 15.62 -34.74 -25.58
N THR A 405 14.64 -34.89 -24.69
CA THR A 405 13.29 -34.38 -24.90
C THR A 405 13.19 -32.97 -24.33
N ASP A 406 13.90 -32.04 -24.97
CA ASP A 406 14.19 -30.69 -24.47
C ASP A 406 12.94 -29.82 -24.30
N ASP A 407 11.94 -29.95 -25.15
CA ASP A 407 10.72 -29.18 -25.08
C ASP A 407 9.88 -29.51 -23.85
N ILE A 408 9.73 -30.82 -23.53
CA ILE A 408 9.06 -31.25 -22.30
C ILE A 408 9.91 -30.87 -21.09
N TRP A 409 11.24 -31.01 -21.15
CA TRP A 409 12.12 -30.62 -20.07
C TRP A 409 11.98 -29.14 -19.73
N MET A 410 11.99 -28.24 -20.73
CA MET A 410 11.80 -26.80 -20.51
C MET A 410 10.45 -26.49 -19.85
N GLY A 411 9.37 -27.19 -20.27
CA GLY A 411 8.08 -27.06 -19.62
C GLY A 411 8.08 -27.57 -18.17
N ALA A 412 8.68 -28.73 -17.94
CA ALA A 412 8.71 -29.37 -16.62
C ALA A 412 9.51 -28.55 -15.59
N VAL A 413 10.68 -28.00 -15.94
CA VAL A 413 11.47 -27.16 -14.99
C VAL A 413 10.74 -25.89 -14.61
N VAL A 414 9.97 -25.28 -15.53
CA VAL A 414 9.13 -24.11 -15.24
C VAL A 414 7.98 -24.50 -14.34
N ARG A 415 7.21 -25.53 -14.68
CA ARG A 415 6.03 -25.98 -13.95
C ARG A 415 6.31 -26.52 -12.55
N THR A 416 7.50 -27.05 -12.33
CA THR A 416 7.94 -27.56 -11.03
C THR A 416 8.74 -26.54 -10.21
N GLY A 417 8.90 -25.31 -10.68
CA GLY A 417 9.67 -24.26 -9.99
C GLY A 417 11.18 -24.51 -9.94
N ARG A 418 11.71 -25.46 -10.73
CA ARG A 418 13.14 -25.86 -10.69
C ARG A 418 14.01 -25.08 -11.70
N ILE A 419 13.44 -24.07 -12.36
CA ILE A 419 14.14 -23.31 -13.40
C ILE A 419 15.38 -22.58 -12.85
N ALA A 420 15.32 -22.01 -11.65
CA ALA A 420 16.43 -21.30 -11.03
C ALA A 420 17.67 -22.18 -10.84
N ALA A 421 17.49 -23.45 -10.45
CA ALA A 421 18.57 -24.42 -10.30
C ALA A 421 19.15 -24.92 -11.64
N ASN A 422 18.41 -24.74 -12.74
CA ASN A 422 18.73 -25.22 -14.08
C ASN A 422 18.88 -24.08 -15.12
N LEU A 423 19.10 -22.86 -14.65
CA LEU A 423 19.00 -21.65 -15.47
C LEU A 423 19.93 -21.64 -16.69
N ASP A 424 21.21 -22.02 -16.52
CA ASP A 424 22.17 -22.00 -17.64
C ASP A 424 21.80 -23.03 -18.71
N THR A 425 21.36 -24.22 -18.30
CA THR A 425 20.84 -25.26 -19.21
C THR A 425 19.58 -24.78 -19.94
N TYR A 426 18.65 -24.14 -19.19
CA TYR A 426 17.44 -23.57 -19.76
C TYR A 426 17.74 -22.52 -20.81
N ARG A 427 18.64 -21.57 -20.52
CA ARG A 427 19.08 -20.51 -21.45
C ARG A 427 19.67 -21.07 -22.73
N SER A 428 20.52 -22.08 -22.61
CA SER A 428 21.13 -22.74 -23.76
C SER A 428 20.08 -23.40 -24.67
N ARG A 429 19.13 -24.15 -24.07
CA ARG A 429 18.05 -24.81 -24.79
C ARG A 429 17.06 -23.80 -25.40
N ALA A 430 16.68 -22.76 -24.66
CA ALA A 430 15.83 -21.68 -25.14
C ALA A 430 16.42 -20.99 -26.38
N ALA A 431 17.71 -20.66 -26.33
CA ALA A 431 18.43 -20.08 -27.48
C ALA A 431 18.43 -21.00 -28.71
N ALA A 432 18.56 -22.31 -28.53
CA ALA A 432 18.54 -23.28 -29.61
C ALA A 432 17.18 -23.36 -30.34
N THR A 433 16.06 -23.06 -29.63
CA THR A 433 14.71 -23.07 -30.24
C THR A 433 14.46 -21.91 -31.18
N GLN A 434 15.16 -20.79 -31.02
CA GLN A 434 14.89 -19.51 -31.70
C GLN A 434 13.41 -19.04 -31.51
N ASP A 435 12.82 -19.39 -30.39
CA ASP A 435 11.45 -19.03 -30.03
C ASP A 435 11.51 -17.87 -29.01
N PRO A 436 10.93 -16.71 -29.35
CA PRO A 436 11.01 -15.52 -28.48
C PRO A 436 10.27 -15.71 -27.14
N TRP A 437 9.32 -16.63 -27.06
CA TRP A 437 8.64 -16.96 -25.82
C TRP A 437 9.57 -17.56 -24.77
N PHE A 438 10.41 -18.52 -25.19
CA PHE A 438 11.38 -19.13 -24.28
C PHE A 438 12.56 -18.20 -23.98
N ALA A 439 12.94 -17.36 -24.95
CA ALA A 439 13.95 -16.32 -24.72
C ALA A 439 13.47 -15.32 -23.64
N ALA A 440 12.21 -14.87 -23.70
CA ALA A 440 11.66 -13.98 -22.69
C ALA A 440 11.62 -14.62 -21.30
N ILE A 441 11.27 -15.92 -21.18
CA ILE A 441 11.35 -16.65 -19.91
C ILE A 441 12.80 -16.69 -19.41
N ALA A 442 13.76 -17.00 -20.26
CA ALA A 442 15.18 -17.12 -19.89
C ALA A 442 15.73 -15.79 -19.34
N GLU A 443 15.39 -14.65 -19.95
CA GLU A 443 15.80 -13.34 -19.49
C GLU A 443 15.11 -12.94 -18.18
N HIS A 444 13.80 -13.23 -18.06
CA HIS A 444 13.03 -13.01 -16.82
C HIS A 444 13.64 -13.79 -15.63
N GLU A 445 13.92 -15.08 -15.81
CA GLU A 445 14.50 -15.92 -14.75
C GLU A 445 15.96 -15.56 -14.44
N THR A 446 16.69 -15.03 -15.42
CA THR A 446 18.03 -14.48 -15.19
C THR A 446 17.94 -13.26 -14.27
N ALA A 447 16.96 -12.38 -14.49
CA ALA A 447 16.71 -11.24 -13.61
C ALA A 447 16.31 -11.70 -12.20
N ASN A 448 15.43 -12.71 -12.08
CA ASN A 448 15.08 -13.29 -10.78
C ASN A 448 16.31 -13.81 -10.02
N ALA A 449 17.25 -14.47 -10.72
CA ALA A 449 18.51 -14.92 -10.13
C ALA A 449 19.43 -13.75 -9.74
N GLU A 450 19.41 -12.65 -10.46
CA GLU A 450 20.12 -11.41 -10.11
C GLU A 450 19.53 -10.77 -8.85
N ILE A 451 18.19 -10.71 -8.74
CA ILE A 451 17.49 -10.26 -7.53
C ILE A 451 17.89 -11.09 -6.32
N ALA A 452 17.85 -12.41 -6.44
CA ALA A 452 18.21 -13.33 -5.36
C ALA A 452 19.68 -13.18 -4.88
N ARG A 453 20.55 -12.65 -5.76
CA ARG A 453 21.97 -12.37 -5.43
C ARG A 453 22.19 -10.90 -4.99
N GLY A 454 21.15 -10.12 -4.80
CA GLY A 454 21.24 -8.69 -4.44
C GLY A 454 21.76 -7.78 -5.58
N LYS A 455 21.79 -8.24 -6.83
CA LYS A 455 22.24 -7.46 -8.00
C LYS A 455 21.09 -6.63 -8.58
N VAL A 456 20.48 -5.82 -7.76
CA VAL A 456 19.22 -5.11 -8.02
C VAL A 456 19.27 -4.25 -9.29
N ALA A 457 20.30 -3.41 -9.46
CA ALA A 457 20.41 -2.53 -10.63
C ALA A 457 20.61 -3.30 -11.95
N ALA A 458 21.23 -4.47 -11.90
CA ALA A 458 21.36 -5.35 -13.08
C ALA A 458 20.02 -5.99 -13.42
N ALA A 459 19.29 -6.44 -12.40
CA ALA A 459 17.96 -7.04 -12.55
C ALA A 459 16.95 -6.02 -13.13
N ASP A 460 16.92 -4.78 -12.59
CA ASP A 460 16.02 -3.71 -13.10
C ASP A 460 16.26 -3.48 -14.59
N ARG A 461 17.51 -3.25 -15.00
CA ARG A 461 17.85 -3.03 -16.40
C ARG A 461 17.45 -4.23 -17.27
N ARG A 462 17.74 -5.46 -16.82
CA ARG A 462 17.38 -6.69 -17.56
C ARG A 462 15.87 -6.86 -17.70
N LEU A 463 15.09 -6.60 -16.66
CA LEU A 463 13.63 -6.67 -16.72
C LEU A 463 13.07 -5.67 -17.73
N ARG A 464 13.59 -4.43 -17.75
CA ARG A 464 13.15 -3.42 -18.74
C ARG A 464 13.49 -3.86 -20.18
N GLU A 465 14.68 -4.37 -20.41
CA GLU A 465 15.10 -4.88 -21.73
C GLU A 465 14.27 -6.10 -22.15
N ALA A 466 14.02 -7.02 -21.23
CA ALA A 466 13.19 -8.21 -21.48
C ALA A 466 11.71 -7.84 -21.74
N SER A 467 11.14 -6.89 -20.99
CA SER A 467 9.78 -6.39 -21.25
C SER A 467 9.68 -5.71 -22.62
N ALA A 468 10.65 -4.85 -22.97
CA ALA A 468 10.70 -4.21 -24.28
C ALA A 468 10.84 -5.24 -25.42
N LEU A 469 11.63 -6.31 -25.22
CA LEU A 469 11.73 -7.42 -26.16
C LEU A 469 10.39 -8.13 -26.32
N ALA A 470 9.75 -8.51 -25.20
CA ALA A 470 8.47 -9.20 -25.21
C ALA A 470 7.38 -8.38 -25.95
N ARG A 471 7.31 -7.06 -25.70
CA ARG A 471 6.37 -6.15 -26.37
C ARG A 471 6.65 -6.04 -27.88
N ARG A 472 7.93 -5.94 -28.28
CA ARG A 472 8.32 -5.91 -29.70
C ARG A 472 7.89 -7.19 -30.44
N GLU A 473 8.00 -8.33 -29.76
CA GLU A 473 7.56 -9.65 -30.29
C GLU A 473 6.07 -9.90 -30.04
N ARG A 474 5.32 -8.91 -29.51
CA ARG A 474 3.88 -8.99 -29.20
C ARG A 474 3.50 -10.07 -28.17
N LEU A 475 4.42 -10.45 -27.31
CA LEU A 475 4.22 -11.44 -26.26
C LEU A 475 3.65 -10.76 -25.01
N THR A 476 2.44 -10.19 -25.11
CA THR A 476 1.83 -9.37 -24.05
C THR A 476 1.80 -10.10 -22.70
N TYR A 477 1.41 -11.38 -22.68
CA TYR A 477 1.44 -12.18 -21.45
C TYR A 477 2.82 -12.23 -20.80
N ARG A 478 3.90 -12.34 -21.58
CA ARG A 478 5.27 -12.34 -21.05
C ARG A 478 5.70 -10.97 -20.59
N ALA A 479 5.33 -9.93 -21.31
CA ALA A 479 5.55 -8.55 -20.87
C ALA A 479 4.87 -8.28 -19.52
N LEU A 480 3.59 -8.64 -19.35
CA LEU A 480 2.87 -8.54 -18.09
C LEU A 480 3.56 -9.30 -16.94
N ALA A 481 4.06 -10.51 -17.19
CA ALA A 481 4.78 -11.29 -16.19
C ALA A 481 6.09 -10.60 -15.77
N ILE A 482 6.84 -10.06 -16.72
CA ILE A 482 8.11 -9.36 -16.48
C ILE A 482 7.85 -8.05 -15.74
N ASP A 483 6.87 -7.24 -16.19
CA ASP A 483 6.50 -5.97 -15.57
C ASP A 483 5.96 -6.17 -14.15
N ASN A 484 5.24 -7.28 -13.93
CA ASN A 484 4.83 -7.63 -12.57
C ASN A 484 6.04 -7.88 -11.66
N THR A 485 7.09 -8.52 -12.15
CA THR A 485 8.34 -8.71 -11.37
C THR A 485 9.07 -7.39 -11.19
N LEU A 486 9.13 -6.53 -12.22
CA LEU A 486 9.74 -5.21 -12.13
C LEU A 486 9.04 -4.34 -11.07
N GLY A 487 7.71 -4.26 -11.10
CA GLY A 487 6.96 -3.55 -10.08
C GLY A 487 7.13 -4.13 -8.67
N SER A 488 7.29 -5.47 -8.53
CA SER A 488 7.61 -6.09 -7.25
C SER A 488 9.03 -5.82 -6.78
N LEU A 489 9.98 -5.68 -7.71
CA LEU A 489 11.36 -5.25 -7.41
C LEU A 489 11.37 -3.82 -6.85
N HIS A 490 10.62 -2.90 -7.47
CA HIS A 490 10.51 -1.52 -7.00
C HIS A 490 9.76 -1.44 -5.66
N ASP A 491 8.74 -2.26 -5.46
CA ASP A 491 8.05 -2.42 -4.18
C ASP A 491 9.03 -2.85 -3.06
N SER A 492 9.83 -3.88 -3.31
CA SER A 492 10.86 -4.34 -2.38
C SER A 492 11.97 -3.31 -2.10
N GLN A 493 12.13 -2.31 -2.96
CA GLN A 493 13.03 -1.17 -2.78
C GLN A 493 12.35 0.04 -2.15
N HIS A 494 11.09 -0.10 -1.73
CA HIS A 494 10.23 1.00 -1.24
C HIS A 494 10.03 2.16 -2.24
N ARG A 495 10.18 1.89 -3.53
CA ARG A 495 9.78 2.79 -4.61
C ARG A 495 8.28 2.66 -4.88
N LEU A 496 7.48 2.87 -3.82
CA LEU A 496 6.06 2.50 -3.79
C LEU A 496 5.24 3.20 -4.87
N SER A 497 5.50 4.47 -5.13
CA SER A 497 4.77 5.23 -6.18
C SER A 497 5.07 4.70 -7.57
N GLN A 498 6.33 4.38 -7.85
CA GLN A 498 6.74 3.78 -9.11
C GLN A 498 6.14 2.38 -9.26
N ALA A 499 6.23 1.56 -8.20
CA ALA A 499 5.62 0.23 -8.17
C ALA A 499 4.11 0.29 -8.40
N ALA A 500 3.40 1.23 -7.76
CA ALA A 500 1.97 1.44 -7.96
C ALA A 500 1.63 1.82 -9.40
N ALA A 501 2.36 2.77 -10.00
CA ALA A 501 2.15 3.20 -11.38
C ALA A 501 2.38 2.07 -12.38
N GLU A 502 3.46 1.29 -12.22
CA GLU A 502 3.78 0.14 -13.07
C GLU A 502 2.73 -0.97 -12.93
N LYS A 503 2.31 -1.29 -11.70
CA LYS A 503 1.24 -2.26 -11.46
C LYS A 503 -0.10 -1.78 -12.03
N GLN A 504 -0.44 -0.49 -11.92
CA GLN A 504 -1.67 0.05 -12.49
C GLN A 504 -1.67 -0.04 -14.02
N ALA A 505 -0.53 0.26 -14.67
CA ALA A 505 -0.38 0.09 -16.11
C ALA A 505 -0.55 -1.38 -16.52
N GLY A 506 0.10 -2.31 -15.80
CA GLY A 506 -0.04 -3.75 -16.02
C GLY A 506 -1.48 -4.26 -15.80
N TYR A 507 -2.18 -3.74 -14.79
CA TYR A 507 -3.58 -4.07 -14.54
C TYR A 507 -4.48 -3.68 -15.73
N ARG A 508 -4.33 -2.45 -16.24
CA ARG A 508 -5.08 -1.96 -17.40
C ARG A 508 -4.81 -2.77 -18.66
N GLU A 509 -3.54 -3.06 -18.90
CA GLU A 509 -3.14 -3.87 -20.07
C GLU A 509 -3.70 -5.30 -19.95
N ALA A 510 -3.62 -5.92 -18.77
CA ALA A 510 -4.22 -7.24 -18.52
C ALA A 510 -5.74 -7.24 -18.77
N ALA A 511 -6.44 -6.20 -18.31
CA ALA A 511 -7.88 -6.06 -18.52
C ALA A 511 -8.24 -5.86 -20.00
N ALA A 512 -7.47 -5.08 -20.74
CA ALA A 512 -7.67 -4.84 -22.18
C ALA A 512 -7.45 -6.11 -23.01
N GLU A 513 -6.46 -6.93 -22.65
CA GLU A 513 -6.12 -8.18 -23.34
C GLU A 513 -6.95 -9.38 -22.84
N GLY A 514 -7.77 -9.21 -21.81
CA GLY A 514 -8.57 -10.29 -21.21
C GLY A 514 -7.75 -11.31 -20.42
N GLU A 515 -6.56 -10.92 -19.97
CA GLU A 515 -5.63 -11.76 -19.20
C GLU A 515 -6.03 -11.78 -17.71
N TRP A 516 -7.16 -12.41 -17.41
CA TRP A 516 -7.84 -12.40 -16.13
C TRP A 516 -6.96 -12.77 -14.93
N THR A 517 -6.04 -13.72 -15.10
CA THR A 517 -5.13 -14.13 -14.02
C THR A 517 -4.22 -12.96 -13.59
N TRP A 518 -3.73 -12.19 -14.55
CA TRP A 518 -2.90 -11.02 -14.27
C TRP A 518 -3.71 -9.86 -13.68
N GLU A 519 -4.97 -9.66 -14.10
CA GLU A 519 -5.85 -8.68 -13.46
C GLU A 519 -5.91 -8.94 -11.95
N ILE A 520 -6.24 -10.15 -11.53
CA ILE A 520 -6.43 -10.49 -10.10
C ILE A 520 -5.13 -10.42 -9.29
N ASN A 521 -4.04 -10.94 -9.83
CA ASN A 521 -2.75 -10.91 -9.14
C ASN A 521 -2.27 -9.47 -8.94
N THR A 522 -2.49 -8.62 -9.92
CA THR A 522 -2.10 -7.21 -9.87
C THR A 522 -2.99 -6.43 -8.89
N LEU A 523 -4.31 -6.66 -8.85
CA LEU A 523 -5.22 -6.05 -7.87
C LEU A 523 -4.77 -6.30 -6.43
N THR A 524 -4.39 -7.54 -6.09
CA THR A 524 -3.94 -7.89 -4.74
C THR A 524 -2.67 -7.11 -4.36
N ARG A 525 -1.73 -6.98 -5.30
CA ARG A 525 -0.50 -6.21 -5.08
C ARG A 525 -0.77 -4.71 -4.99
N LEU A 526 -1.64 -4.17 -5.83
CA LEU A 526 -2.05 -2.76 -5.76
C LEU A 526 -2.71 -2.44 -4.42
N ALA A 527 -3.53 -3.34 -3.87
CA ALA A 527 -4.09 -3.16 -2.55
C ALA A 527 -3.00 -3.05 -1.48
N ALA A 528 -2.02 -3.97 -1.47
CA ALA A 528 -0.91 -3.96 -0.53
C ALA A 528 -0.05 -2.70 -0.65
N ILE A 529 0.43 -2.38 -1.86
CA ILE A 529 1.26 -1.19 -2.11
C ILE A 529 0.54 0.09 -1.68
N ASN A 530 -0.75 0.23 -1.98
CA ASN A 530 -1.50 1.44 -1.59
C ASN A 530 -1.81 1.48 -0.08
N GLN A 531 -1.86 0.35 0.60
CA GLN A 531 -1.92 0.28 2.06
C GLN A 531 -0.59 0.76 2.67
N ASP A 532 0.54 0.28 2.16
CA ASP A 532 1.88 0.70 2.59
C ASP A 532 2.16 2.18 2.27
N ARG A 533 1.53 2.72 1.21
CA ARG A 533 1.54 4.14 0.87
C ARG A 533 0.59 4.99 1.72
N TYR A 534 -0.17 4.42 2.63
CA TYR A 534 -1.26 5.11 3.37
C TYR A 534 -2.35 5.73 2.46
N ALA A 535 -2.40 5.35 1.19
CA ALA A 535 -3.48 5.70 0.26
C ALA A 535 -4.73 4.83 0.58
N HIS A 536 -5.25 4.99 1.79
CA HIS A 536 -6.26 4.11 2.38
C HIS A 536 -7.56 4.04 1.57
N GLY A 537 -7.98 5.16 0.99
CA GLY A 537 -9.16 5.21 0.11
C GLY A 537 -9.00 4.30 -1.10
N LEU A 538 -7.86 4.40 -1.77
CA LEU A 538 -7.53 3.60 -2.95
C LEU A 538 -7.29 2.13 -2.59
N ALA A 539 -6.56 1.85 -1.50
CA ALA A 539 -6.37 0.49 -0.98
C ALA A 539 -7.74 -0.19 -0.69
N ARG A 540 -8.64 0.54 -0.02
CA ARG A 540 -10.01 0.09 0.24
C ARG A 540 -10.78 -0.19 -1.06
N GLY A 541 -10.61 0.61 -2.09
CA GLY A 541 -11.18 0.40 -3.41
C GLY A 541 -10.74 -0.94 -4.03
N TYR A 542 -9.43 -1.22 -4.07
CA TYR A 542 -8.87 -2.49 -4.57
C TYR A 542 -9.34 -3.69 -3.75
N LEU A 543 -9.35 -3.59 -2.42
CA LEU A 543 -9.82 -4.67 -1.54
C LEU A 543 -11.30 -4.98 -1.76
N ARG A 544 -12.14 -3.95 -1.93
CA ARG A 544 -13.56 -4.12 -2.25
C ARG A 544 -13.76 -4.75 -3.63
N GLU A 545 -12.99 -4.35 -4.63
CA GLU A 545 -13.02 -4.98 -5.96
C GLU A 545 -12.72 -6.49 -5.87
N ILE A 546 -11.70 -6.90 -5.10
CA ILE A 546 -11.34 -8.30 -4.88
C ILE A 546 -12.53 -9.06 -4.23
N ILE A 547 -13.13 -8.48 -3.19
CA ILE A 547 -14.27 -9.09 -2.49
C ILE A 547 -15.46 -9.26 -3.43
N GLU A 548 -15.81 -8.23 -4.18
CA GLU A 548 -16.96 -8.29 -5.09
C GLU A 548 -16.72 -9.27 -6.25
N ARG A 549 -15.49 -9.39 -6.79
CA ARG A 549 -15.13 -10.42 -7.76
C ARG A 549 -15.29 -11.82 -7.19
N SER A 550 -14.91 -12.05 -5.95
CA SER A 550 -15.08 -13.33 -5.29
C SER A 550 -16.55 -13.68 -5.10
N LYS A 551 -17.39 -12.75 -4.65
CA LYS A 551 -18.84 -12.95 -4.47
C LYS A 551 -19.56 -13.31 -5.79
N THR A 552 -19.10 -12.77 -6.90
CA THR A 552 -19.66 -13.09 -8.23
C THR A 552 -19.15 -14.42 -8.79
N GLY A 553 -18.27 -15.11 -8.10
CA GLY A 553 -17.59 -16.32 -8.60
C GLY A 553 -16.59 -16.03 -9.71
N ALA A 554 -16.29 -14.76 -9.97
CA ALA A 554 -15.37 -14.30 -11.01
C ALA A 554 -13.92 -14.28 -10.49
N MET A 555 -13.46 -15.41 -9.93
CA MET A 555 -12.08 -15.56 -9.47
C MET A 555 -11.38 -16.69 -10.25
N PRO A 556 -10.16 -16.44 -10.76
CA PRO A 556 -9.42 -17.49 -11.45
C PRO A 556 -8.88 -18.49 -10.44
N GLY A 557 -9.21 -19.73 -10.64
CA GLY A 557 -8.54 -20.84 -9.98
C GLY A 557 -7.99 -21.75 -11.06
N GLY A 558 -6.70 -22.02 -11.01
CA GLY A 558 -6.05 -23.06 -11.82
C GLY A 558 -6.04 -24.37 -11.04
N GLY A 559 -6.65 -25.44 -11.56
CA GLY A 559 -6.56 -26.78 -11.00
C GLY A 559 -7.33 -27.03 -9.70
N LEU A 560 -6.97 -28.11 -9.01
CA LEU A 560 -7.62 -28.64 -7.80
C LEU A 560 -7.56 -27.72 -6.55
N HIS A 561 -6.81 -26.62 -6.57
CA HIS A 561 -6.57 -25.73 -5.42
C HIS A 561 -7.28 -24.38 -5.53
N ARG A 562 -8.26 -24.25 -6.43
CA ARG A 562 -8.97 -22.99 -6.73
C ARG A 562 -9.57 -22.34 -5.47
N GLU A 563 -10.33 -23.12 -4.71
CA GLU A 563 -11.09 -22.63 -3.54
C GLU A 563 -10.17 -22.10 -2.43
N LYS A 564 -8.96 -22.66 -2.30
CA LYS A 564 -7.98 -22.33 -1.27
C LYS A 564 -7.37 -20.94 -1.46
N TYR A 565 -6.94 -20.62 -2.69
CA TYR A 565 -6.36 -19.29 -2.99
C TYR A 565 -7.41 -18.18 -2.92
N ASP A 566 -8.65 -18.47 -3.29
CA ASP A 566 -9.74 -17.50 -3.20
C ASP A 566 -10.08 -17.21 -1.74
N CYS A 567 -10.09 -18.23 -0.87
CA CYS A 567 -10.24 -18.07 0.56
C CYS A 567 -9.13 -17.17 1.15
N ALA A 568 -7.87 -17.48 0.84
CA ALA A 568 -6.72 -16.70 1.34
C ALA A 568 -6.76 -15.23 0.92
N ARG A 569 -7.13 -14.94 -0.32
CA ARG A 569 -7.30 -13.56 -0.82
C ARG A 569 -8.44 -12.84 -0.12
N LEU A 570 -9.56 -13.53 0.13
CA LEU A 570 -10.70 -12.96 0.86
C LEU A 570 -10.32 -12.65 2.32
N GLN A 571 -9.66 -13.58 3.00
CA GLN A 571 -9.17 -13.34 4.36
C GLN A 571 -8.25 -12.13 4.39
N TYR A 572 -7.24 -12.08 3.52
CA TYR A 572 -6.36 -10.92 3.38
C TYR A 572 -7.13 -9.62 3.14
N ALA A 573 -8.13 -9.64 2.25
CA ALA A 573 -8.88 -8.45 1.91
C ALA A 573 -9.70 -7.92 3.10
N TYR A 574 -10.34 -8.78 3.86
CA TYR A 574 -11.12 -8.38 5.04
C TYR A 574 -10.23 -7.95 6.21
N ASP A 575 -9.12 -8.65 6.49
CA ASP A 575 -8.15 -8.27 7.51
C ASP A 575 -7.53 -6.90 7.19
N SER A 576 -7.18 -6.66 5.93
CA SER A 576 -6.66 -5.37 5.47
C SER A 576 -7.69 -4.24 5.55
N LEU A 577 -8.97 -4.51 5.23
CA LEU A 577 -10.05 -3.52 5.41
C LEU A 577 -10.22 -3.15 6.87
N ALA A 578 -10.19 -4.13 7.76
CA ALA A 578 -10.28 -3.92 9.20
C ALA A 578 -9.08 -3.10 9.74
N SER A 579 -7.87 -3.40 9.28
CA SER A 579 -6.67 -2.61 9.61
C SER A 579 -6.83 -1.14 9.16
N ILE A 580 -7.34 -0.90 7.94
CA ILE A 580 -7.63 0.45 7.46
C ILE A 580 -8.71 1.12 8.33
N SER A 581 -9.76 0.39 8.74
CA SER A 581 -10.80 0.94 9.59
C SER A 581 -10.27 1.32 10.98
N LEU A 582 -9.34 0.55 11.53
CA LEU A 582 -8.63 0.88 12.79
C LEU A 582 -7.74 2.11 12.62
N ALA A 583 -7.08 2.29 11.49
CA ALA A 583 -6.30 3.51 11.21
C ALA A 583 -7.17 4.78 11.23
N PHE A 584 -8.49 4.65 10.93
CA PHE A 584 -9.47 5.74 11.07
C PHE A 584 -10.20 5.74 12.43
N ALA A 585 -9.72 4.98 13.42
CA ALA A 585 -10.32 4.83 14.75
C ALA A 585 -11.81 4.40 14.72
N ASP A 586 -12.16 3.52 13.78
CA ASP A 586 -13.49 2.91 13.65
C ASP A 586 -13.46 1.41 14.01
N PRO A 587 -13.40 1.06 15.32
CA PRO A 587 -13.30 -0.31 15.75
C PRO A 587 -14.57 -1.14 15.50
N ASP A 588 -15.75 -0.51 15.42
CA ASP A 588 -16.99 -1.22 15.14
C ASP A 588 -17.04 -1.68 13.68
N ARG A 589 -16.60 -0.84 12.76
CA ARG A 589 -16.45 -1.21 11.35
C ARG A 589 -15.37 -2.26 11.16
N ALA A 590 -14.22 -2.13 11.82
CA ALA A 590 -13.16 -3.13 11.79
C ALA A 590 -13.65 -4.50 12.23
N ARG A 591 -14.42 -4.55 13.32
CA ARG A 591 -15.05 -5.80 13.82
C ARG A 591 -16.03 -6.40 12.80
N ALA A 592 -16.87 -5.57 12.18
CA ALA A 592 -17.81 -6.05 11.15
C ALA A 592 -17.06 -6.62 9.94
N GLU A 593 -15.97 -6.00 9.53
CA GLU A 593 -15.13 -6.49 8.43
C GLU A 593 -14.43 -7.81 8.80
N LEU A 594 -13.88 -7.93 10.00
CA LEU A 594 -13.28 -9.19 10.50
C LEU A 594 -14.29 -10.33 10.65
N ALA A 595 -15.54 -10.03 10.98
CA ALA A 595 -16.59 -11.03 11.09
C ALA A 595 -16.95 -11.68 9.74
N GLU A 596 -16.71 -10.98 8.62
CA GLU A 596 -16.90 -11.46 7.25
C GLU A 596 -15.67 -12.24 6.71
N ALA A 597 -14.52 -12.17 7.41
CA ALA A 597 -13.30 -12.83 6.96
C ALA A 597 -13.41 -14.36 7.05
N PRO A 598 -13.19 -15.12 5.96
CA PRO A 598 -13.18 -16.56 6.03
C PRO A 598 -11.94 -17.07 6.78
N ARG A 599 -12.04 -18.23 7.40
CA ARG A 599 -10.89 -18.95 7.98
C ARG A 599 -10.40 -20.01 7.01
N CYS A 600 -9.16 -19.91 6.56
CA CYS A 600 -8.64 -20.74 5.46
C CYS A 600 -7.63 -21.79 5.90
N GLY A 601 -7.21 -21.81 7.16
CA GLY A 601 -6.04 -22.54 7.68
C GLY A 601 -6.00 -24.05 7.41
N ASP A 602 -7.15 -24.73 7.39
CA ASP A 602 -7.18 -26.18 7.26
C ASP A 602 -7.06 -26.69 5.80
N GLN A 603 -7.00 -25.78 4.84
CA GLN A 603 -7.05 -26.12 3.41
C GLN A 603 -5.70 -26.04 2.69
N LEU A 604 -4.65 -25.48 3.31
CA LEU A 604 -3.37 -25.18 2.67
C LEU A 604 -2.34 -26.29 3.01
N THR A 605 -1.93 -27.09 2.04
CA THR A 605 -1.15 -28.31 2.26
C THR A 605 0.27 -28.30 1.68
N SER A 606 0.55 -27.49 0.65
CA SER A 606 1.90 -27.38 0.09
C SER A 606 2.78 -26.42 0.91
N HIS A 607 4.11 -26.57 0.82
CA HIS A 607 5.06 -25.70 1.56
C HIS A 607 4.83 -24.20 1.28
N SER A 608 4.61 -23.80 0.04
CA SER A 608 4.31 -22.41 -0.33
C SER A 608 2.96 -21.93 0.21
N GLU A 609 1.96 -22.82 0.25
CA GLU A 609 0.66 -22.56 0.87
C GLU A 609 0.78 -22.39 2.37
N GLN A 610 1.56 -23.20 3.06
CA GLN A 610 1.82 -23.10 4.50
C GLN A 610 2.55 -21.80 4.86
N VAL A 611 3.47 -21.30 4.02
CA VAL A 611 4.09 -19.98 4.21
C VAL A 611 3.03 -18.87 4.08
N LEU A 612 2.16 -18.96 3.09
CA LEU A 612 1.06 -18.01 2.91
C LEU A 612 0.09 -18.05 4.10
N GLU A 613 -0.28 -19.23 4.57
CA GLU A 613 -1.17 -19.44 5.72
C GLU A 613 -0.61 -18.80 6.99
N ARG A 614 0.69 -19.05 7.30
CA ARG A 614 1.32 -18.44 8.46
C ARG A 614 1.32 -16.92 8.39
N GLY A 615 1.61 -16.36 7.22
CA GLY A 615 1.55 -14.91 6.99
C GLY A 615 0.15 -14.34 7.23
N LEU A 616 -0.89 -15.00 6.71
CA LEU A 616 -2.29 -14.61 6.93
C LEU A 616 -2.69 -14.75 8.40
N THR A 617 -2.27 -15.80 9.07
CA THR A 617 -2.55 -16.03 10.49
C THR A 617 -1.88 -14.96 11.37
N LEU A 618 -0.64 -14.58 11.08
CA LEU A 618 0.06 -13.50 11.77
C LEU A 618 -0.64 -12.15 11.54
N GLN A 619 -1.03 -11.86 10.30
CA GLN A 619 -1.77 -10.64 9.98
C GLN A 619 -3.11 -10.60 10.70
N HIS A 620 -3.87 -11.67 10.68
CA HIS A 620 -5.14 -11.79 11.40
C HIS A 620 -4.97 -11.58 12.92
N ALA A 621 -3.97 -12.23 13.52
CA ALA A 621 -3.64 -12.04 14.94
C ALA A 621 -3.28 -10.59 15.27
N LEU A 622 -2.51 -9.91 14.38
CA LEU A 622 -2.16 -8.50 14.55
C LEU A 622 -3.40 -7.61 14.54
N VAL A 623 -4.29 -7.77 13.55
CA VAL A 623 -5.48 -6.91 13.44
C VAL A 623 -6.42 -7.09 14.64
N TRP A 624 -6.60 -8.31 15.15
CA TRP A 624 -7.35 -8.56 16.38
C TRP A 624 -6.66 -7.97 17.62
N THR A 625 -5.33 -7.97 17.68
CA THR A 625 -4.55 -7.31 18.74
C THR A 625 -4.77 -5.80 18.72
N GLU A 626 -4.75 -5.19 17.55
CA GLU A 626 -5.02 -3.76 17.38
C GLU A 626 -6.47 -3.43 17.73
N LEU A 627 -7.43 -4.24 17.28
CA LEU A 627 -8.83 -4.08 17.65
C LEU A 627 -9.05 -4.19 19.16
N HIS A 628 -8.39 -5.16 19.84
CA HIS A 628 -8.42 -5.28 21.31
C HIS A 628 -7.91 -4.01 21.99
N ARG A 629 -6.85 -3.40 21.48
CA ARG A 629 -6.30 -2.15 22.04
C ARG A 629 -7.34 -1.03 22.06
N PHE A 630 -8.15 -0.89 21.00
CA PHE A 630 -9.24 0.11 20.95
C PHE A 630 -10.47 -0.31 21.75
N SER A 631 -10.90 -1.54 21.64
CA SER A 631 -12.15 -2.04 22.20
C SER A 631 -12.06 -2.41 23.68
N ARG A 632 -10.87 -2.80 24.15
CA ARG A 632 -10.60 -3.36 25.49
C ARG A 632 -11.43 -4.60 25.81
N ARG A 633 -11.95 -5.32 24.81
CA ARG A 633 -12.74 -6.55 24.99
C ARG A 633 -11.80 -7.75 25.09
N GLU A 634 -11.96 -8.56 26.14
CA GLU A 634 -11.19 -9.80 26.34
C GLU A 634 -11.38 -10.81 25.20
N GLU A 635 -12.56 -10.80 24.57
CA GLU A 635 -12.85 -11.68 23.43
C GLU A 635 -11.92 -11.42 22.25
N ASP A 636 -11.60 -10.14 21.96
CA ASP A 636 -10.71 -9.77 20.86
C ASP A 636 -9.28 -10.25 21.12
N ALA A 637 -8.81 -10.09 22.38
CA ALA A 637 -7.51 -10.64 22.80
C ALA A 637 -7.48 -12.17 22.69
N ARG A 638 -8.57 -12.85 23.10
CA ARG A 638 -8.66 -14.32 23.00
C ARG A 638 -8.54 -14.79 21.55
N ILE A 639 -9.24 -14.13 20.60
CA ILE A 639 -9.16 -14.49 19.18
C ILE A 639 -7.71 -14.29 18.66
N ALA A 640 -7.03 -13.20 19.06
CA ALA A 640 -5.64 -12.99 18.70
C ALA A 640 -4.72 -14.11 19.25
N TRP A 641 -4.90 -14.51 20.53
CA TRP A 641 -4.16 -15.62 21.16
C TRP A 641 -4.46 -16.95 20.49
N ASP A 642 -5.71 -17.26 20.18
CA ASP A 642 -6.09 -18.49 19.48
C ASP A 642 -5.45 -18.56 18.09
N SER A 643 -5.38 -17.42 17.38
CA SER A 643 -4.70 -17.34 16.10
C SER A 643 -3.19 -17.58 16.21
N LEU A 644 -2.53 -17.01 17.23
CA LEU A 644 -1.11 -17.27 17.48
C LEU A 644 -0.84 -18.72 17.89
N ALA A 645 -1.76 -19.33 18.65
CA ALA A 645 -1.64 -20.72 19.07
C ALA A 645 -1.81 -21.72 17.90
N ALA A 646 -2.58 -21.33 16.88
CA ALA A 646 -2.78 -22.12 15.66
C ALA A 646 -1.55 -22.16 14.74
N LEU A 647 -0.56 -21.28 14.94
CA LEU A 647 0.66 -21.25 14.16
C LEU A 647 1.49 -22.54 14.38
N ARG A 648 1.66 -23.31 13.32
CA ARG A 648 2.41 -24.57 13.34
C ARG A 648 3.91 -24.31 13.55
N ALA A 649 4.63 -25.31 14.04
CA ALA A 649 6.09 -25.29 14.16
C ALA A 649 6.78 -25.11 12.79
N GLY A 650 7.97 -24.55 12.77
CA GLY A 650 8.75 -24.37 11.52
C GLY A 650 8.75 -22.96 10.98
N GLN A 651 8.35 -21.98 11.79
CA GLN A 651 8.47 -20.58 11.46
C GLN A 651 9.94 -20.19 11.26
N ASP A 652 10.21 -19.34 10.27
CA ASP A 652 11.51 -18.72 10.15
C ASP A 652 11.78 -17.68 11.26
N ARG A 653 12.99 -17.15 11.31
CA ARG A 653 13.37 -16.20 12.36
C ARG A 653 12.58 -14.88 12.27
N ALA A 654 12.18 -14.45 11.06
CA ALA A 654 11.41 -13.26 10.84
C ALA A 654 9.96 -13.43 11.35
N GLU A 655 9.31 -14.55 11.01
CA GLU A 655 7.97 -14.89 11.52
C GLU A 655 7.98 -14.99 13.05
N GLN A 656 9.03 -15.60 13.65
CA GLN A 656 9.19 -15.67 15.10
C GLN A 656 9.36 -14.30 15.76
N ALA A 657 10.10 -13.38 15.13
CA ALA A 657 10.25 -12.01 15.61
C ALA A 657 8.92 -11.28 15.60
N PHE A 658 8.17 -11.38 14.50
CA PHE A 658 6.88 -10.72 14.36
C PHE A 658 5.81 -11.30 15.30
N ARG A 659 5.79 -12.62 15.48
CA ARG A 659 4.96 -13.27 16.50
C ARG A 659 5.24 -12.73 17.91
N ALA A 660 6.53 -12.68 18.30
CA ALA A 660 6.93 -12.16 19.62
C ALA A 660 6.52 -10.69 19.81
N TYR A 661 6.53 -9.87 18.73
CA TYR A 661 5.98 -8.52 18.75
C TYR A 661 4.47 -8.51 19.04
N ILE A 662 3.69 -9.37 18.36
CA ILE A 662 2.23 -9.44 18.58
C ILE A 662 1.93 -9.88 20.02
N GLU A 663 2.63 -10.92 20.53
CA GLU A 663 2.54 -11.36 21.92
C GLU A 663 2.87 -10.24 22.91
N GLY A 664 3.94 -9.49 22.65
CA GLY A 664 4.34 -8.35 23.46
C GLY A 664 3.31 -7.21 23.44
N ASN A 665 2.70 -6.95 22.31
CA ASN A 665 1.64 -5.94 22.15
C ASN A 665 0.37 -6.33 22.93
N LEU A 666 -0.01 -7.60 22.93
CA LEU A 666 -1.13 -8.12 23.76
C LEU A 666 -0.84 -8.03 25.25
N LEU A 667 0.40 -8.24 25.67
CA LEU A 667 0.77 -8.31 27.08
C LEU A 667 1.10 -6.95 27.71
N ILE A 668 1.60 -5.98 26.94
CA ILE A 668 2.23 -4.76 27.46
C ILE A 668 1.30 -3.90 28.34
N ASP A 669 0.00 -3.96 28.13
CA ASP A 669 -0.98 -3.22 28.91
C ASP A 669 -1.56 -4.04 30.08
N VAL A 670 -1.40 -5.37 30.10
CA VAL A 670 -1.97 -6.29 31.11
C VAL A 670 -0.87 -6.79 32.06
N ASP A 671 0.24 -7.25 31.52
CA ASP A 671 1.46 -7.71 32.22
C ASP A 671 2.68 -7.02 31.59
N ALA A 672 2.95 -5.78 32.00
CA ALA A 672 4.02 -4.99 31.44
C ALA A 672 5.40 -5.68 31.47
N PRO A 673 5.82 -6.36 32.55
CA PRO A 673 7.08 -7.12 32.57
C PRO A 673 7.12 -8.24 31.53
N ALA A 674 6.04 -8.99 31.34
CA ALA A 674 5.98 -10.05 30.32
C ALA A 674 5.95 -9.43 28.91
N GLY A 675 5.18 -8.36 28.69
CA GLY A 675 5.15 -7.62 27.44
C GLY A 675 6.53 -7.05 27.05
N GLU A 676 7.23 -6.41 28.00
CA GLU A 676 8.60 -5.91 27.75
C GLU A 676 9.57 -7.02 27.36
N ARG A 677 9.50 -8.20 28.02
CA ARG A 677 10.33 -9.35 27.66
C ARG A 677 10.05 -9.82 26.24
N ALA A 678 8.77 -9.96 25.86
CA ALA A 678 8.38 -10.40 24.52
C ALA A 678 8.81 -9.40 23.45
N LEU A 679 8.66 -8.09 23.69
CA LEU A 679 9.10 -7.04 22.76
C LEU A 679 10.64 -7.01 22.59
N ARG A 680 11.40 -7.20 23.68
CA ARG A 680 12.87 -7.32 23.61
C ARG A 680 13.31 -8.58 22.89
N ASP A 681 12.59 -9.70 23.08
CA ASP A 681 12.79 -10.94 22.32
C ASP A 681 12.51 -10.75 20.81
N ALA A 682 11.45 -10.01 20.49
CA ALA A 682 11.14 -9.65 19.09
C ALA A 682 12.30 -8.86 18.44
N ILE A 683 12.83 -7.85 19.14
CA ILE A 683 13.99 -7.07 18.68
C ILE A 683 15.22 -7.97 18.48
N ALA A 684 15.51 -8.85 19.45
CA ALA A 684 16.67 -9.75 19.39
C ALA A 684 16.55 -10.76 18.23
N LYS A 685 15.35 -11.29 17.98
CA LYS A 685 15.08 -12.19 16.84
C LYS A 685 15.16 -11.47 15.50
N ALA A 686 14.62 -10.24 15.41
CA ALA A 686 14.70 -9.42 14.22
C ALA A 686 16.15 -9.07 13.85
N GLY A 687 17.00 -8.72 14.84
CA GLY A 687 18.39 -8.33 14.60
C GLY A 687 18.49 -7.20 13.57
N ASP A 688 19.51 -7.27 12.69
CA ASP A 688 19.73 -6.28 11.62
C ASP A 688 19.09 -6.69 10.28
N ARG A 689 18.18 -7.65 10.28
CA ARG A 689 17.49 -8.13 9.08
C ARG A 689 16.59 -7.02 8.52
N THR A 690 16.47 -6.99 7.19
CA THR A 690 15.72 -5.98 6.42
C THR A 690 14.45 -6.53 5.77
N ASP A 691 14.10 -7.80 6.03
CA ASP A 691 12.81 -8.34 5.61
C ASP A 691 11.65 -7.65 6.37
N ASP A 692 10.49 -7.63 5.77
CA ASP A 692 9.32 -6.88 6.25
C ASP A 692 8.92 -7.26 7.70
N TYR A 693 8.87 -8.55 8.03
CA TYR A 693 8.50 -9.00 9.39
C TYR A 693 9.52 -8.60 10.44
N SER A 694 10.81 -8.78 10.16
CA SER A 694 11.89 -8.39 11.08
C SER A 694 11.90 -6.89 11.31
N LEU A 695 11.71 -6.11 10.26
CA LEU A 695 11.66 -4.66 10.34
C LEU A 695 10.47 -4.19 11.17
N LYS A 696 9.26 -4.68 10.87
CA LYS A 696 8.02 -4.38 11.62
C LYS A 696 8.17 -4.75 13.09
N ALA A 697 8.65 -5.97 13.36
CA ALA A 697 8.86 -6.44 14.73
C ALA A 697 9.81 -5.52 15.50
N ARG A 698 10.94 -5.15 14.92
CA ARG A 698 11.94 -4.28 15.56
C ARG A 698 11.38 -2.88 15.83
N VAL A 699 10.82 -2.24 14.81
CA VAL A 699 10.39 -0.84 14.88
C VAL A 699 9.20 -0.66 15.83
N TYR A 700 8.19 -1.50 15.71
CA TYR A 700 7.01 -1.41 16.57
C TYR A 700 7.32 -1.81 18.01
N SER A 701 8.21 -2.79 18.24
CA SER A 701 8.63 -3.15 19.58
C SER A 701 9.35 -2.01 20.29
N PHE A 702 10.26 -1.29 19.63
CA PHE A 702 10.89 -0.11 20.21
C PHE A 702 9.88 0.98 20.54
N SER A 703 8.89 1.22 19.67
CA SER A 703 7.84 2.22 19.91
C SER A 703 6.99 1.87 21.13
N LEU A 704 6.56 0.61 21.26
CA LEU A 704 5.78 0.14 22.42
C LEU A 704 6.59 0.18 23.71
N LEU A 705 7.87 -0.20 23.68
CA LEU A 705 8.76 -0.09 24.83
C LEU A 705 8.94 1.37 25.28
N ALA A 706 9.10 2.30 24.32
CA ALA A 706 9.22 3.72 24.63
C ALA A 706 7.94 4.28 25.27
N LEU A 707 6.77 3.93 24.75
CA LEU A 707 5.48 4.31 25.32
C LEU A 707 5.29 3.74 26.72
N ASN A 708 5.64 2.47 26.94
CA ASN A 708 5.55 1.83 28.24
C ASN A 708 6.55 2.43 29.25
N ALA A 709 7.78 2.71 28.83
CA ALA A 709 8.77 3.42 29.65
C ALA A 709 8.25 4.82 30.05
N GLY A 710 7.60 5.53 29.12
CA GLY A 710 6.98 6.82 29.37
C GLY A 710 5.81 6.73 30.39
N ARG A 711 4.96 5.72 30.26
CA ARG A 711 3.88 5.42 31.22
C ARG A 711 4.44 5.19 32.66
N ALA A 712 5.59 4.56 32.75
CA ALA A 712 6.29 4.29 33.99
C ALA A 712 7.21 5.45 34.43
N ALA A 713 7.14 6.62 33.78
CA ALA A 713 8.00 7.79 34.05
C ALA A 713 9.51 7.50 33.90
N ARG A 714 9.93 6.48 33.16
CA ARG A 714 11.33 6.15 32.85
C ARG A 714 11.81 6.94 31.64
N PHE A 715 11.83 8.27 31.73
CA PHE A 715 12.05 9.17 30.59
C PHE A 715 13.43 9.06 29.96
N ASN A 716 14.46 8.74 30.74
CA ASN A 716 15.80 8.49 30.21
C ASN A 716 15.86 7.25 29.31
N GLU A 717 15.05 6.22 29.63
CA GLU A 717 14.90 5.02 28.78
C GLU A 717 14.14 5.34 27.48
N VAL A 718 13.16 6.25 27.50
CA VAL A 718 12.47 6.72 26.29
C VAL A 718 13.46 7.33 25.30
N ILE A 719 14.36 8.19 25.78
CA ILE A 719 15.42 8.82 24.95
C ILE A 719 16.35 7.75 24.36
N ASP A 720 16.76 6.80 25.18
CA ASP A 720 17.65 5.69 24.76
C ASP A 720 17.01 4.81 23.68
N LEU A 721 15.75 4.39 23.89
CA LEU A 721 15.00 3.57 22.93
C LEU A 721 14.80 4.28 21.59
N LEU A 722 14.49 5.58 21.60
CA LEU A 722 14.33 6.34 20.37
C LEU A 722 15.66 6.59 19.64
N ALA A 723 16.74 6.83 20.38
CA ALA A 723 18.07 6.94 19.81
C ALA A 723 18.49 5.63 19.10
N HIS A 724 18.22 4.47 19.72
CA HIS A 724 18.44 3.17 19.11
C HIS A 724 17.57 2.97 17.84
N THR A 725 16.29 3.35 17.92
CA THR A 725 15.37 3.23 16.78
C THR A 725 15.82 4.04 15.57
N LEU A 726 16.36 5.24 15.83
CA LEU A 726 16.86 6.16 14.80
C LEU A 726 18.32 5.88 14.39
N ALA A 727 18.96 4.89 15.01
CA ALA A 727 20.36 4.55 14.82
C ALA A 727 21.30 5.78 15.01
N VAL A 728 21.01 6.62 16.00
CA VAL A 728 21.81 7.79 16.38
C VAL A 728 22.40 7.63 17.77
N PRO A 729 23.52 8.31 18.08
CA PRO A 729 24.04 8.36 19.43
C PRO A 729 22.99 8.97 20.38
N LYS A 730 22.85 8.39 21.58
CA LYS A 730 21.97 8.94 22.62
C LYS A 730 22.45 10.31 23.04
N PRO A 731 21.61 11.35 22.96
CA PRO A 731 21.95 12.69 23.51
C PRO A 731 21.99 12.65 25.04
N GLU A 732 23.08 13.09 25.62
CA GLU A 732 23.26 13.19 27.10
C GLU A 732 22.65 14.46 27.68
N ARG A 733 22.43 15.50 26.85
CA ARG A 733 21.91 16.82 27.22
C ARG A 733 21.13 17.44 26.07
N CYS A 734 20.26 18.36 26.42
CA CYS A 734 19.57 19.23 25.46
C CYS A 734 18.85 18.46 24.35
N ALA A 735 17.96 17.54 24.74
CA ALA A 735 17.19 16.76 23.76
C ALA A 735 15.72 16.59 24.15
N VAL A 736 14.89 16.36 23.15
CA VAL A 736 13.49 15.96 23.27
C VAL A 736 13.28 14.68 22.46
N ALA A 737 12.64 13.70 23.06
CA ALA A 737 12.31 12.43 22.45
C ALA A 737 10.79 12.21 22.46
N ILE A 738 10.19 11.88 21.30
CA ILE A 738 8.74 11.79 21.14
C ILE A 738 8.37 10.48 20.46
N ALA A 739 7.55 9.66 21.15
CA ALA A 739 6.90 8.50 20.54
C ALA A 739 5.38 8.67 20.63
N THR A 740 4.70 8.35 19.54
CA THR A 740 3.25 8.42 19.44
C THR A 740 2.68 7.12 18.91
N GLN A 741 1.49 6.80 19.33
CA GLN A 741 0.59 5.81 18.79
C GLN A 741 -0.81 6.43 18.73
N ASP A 742 -1.76 5.79 18.06
CA ASP A 742 -3.10 6.36 17.83
C ASP A 742 -3.81 6.79 19.10
N ASP A 743 -3.57 6.08 20.21
CA ASP A 743 -4.24 6.28 21.51
C ASP A 743 -3.34 6.88 22.60
N ARG A 744 -2.04 7.08 22.36
CA ARG A 744 -1.08 7.48 23.38
C ARG A 744 0.16 8.18 22.84
N THR A 745 0.71 9.08 23.64
CA THR A 745 1.92 9.84 23.30
C THR A 745 2.81 9.99 24.52
N VAL A 746 4.12 9.84 24.33
CA VAL A 746 5.14 10.19 25.33
C VAL A 746 6.05 11.27 24.76
N VAL A 747 6.30 12.28 25.57
CA VAL A 747 7.34 13.30 25.35
C VAL A 747 8.30 13.21 26.51
N ALA A 748 9.54 12.86 26.24
CA ALA A 748 10.65 12.88 27.20
C ALA A 748 11.64 13.97 26.81
N PHE A 749 12.31 14.55 27.78
CA PHE A 749 13.37 15.52 27.53
C PHE A 749 14.55 15.32 28.50
N VAL A 750 15.72 15.77 28.10
CA VAL A 750 16.90 15.97 28.91
C VAL A 750 17.37 17.42 28.71
N ASP A 751 17.59 18.16 29.79
CA ASP A 751 17.98 19.56 29.73
C ASP A 751 19.49 19.77 29.67
N GLY A 752 19.93 21.03 29.83
CA GLY A 752 21.33 21.41 29.79
C GLY A 752 22.17 20.86 30.95
N ASP A 753 21.54 20.58 32.09
CA ASP A 753 22.18 20.00 33.27
C ASP A 753 22.24 18.47 33.25
N GLY A 754 21.51 17.85 32.33
CA GLY A 754 21.37 16.37 32.18
C GLY A 754 20.20 15.82 32.97
N ASP A 755 19.35 16.66 33.57
CA ASP A 755 18.14 16.22 34.24
C ASP A 755 17.07 15.83 33.25
N THR A 756 16.44 14.68 33.47
CA THR A 756 15.38 14.14 32.62
C THR A 756 13.99 14.41 33.16
N GLY A 757 13.04 14.59 32.25
CA GLY A 757 11.62 14.72 32.58
C GLY A 757 10.74 14.39 31.38
N GLY A 758 9.43 14.44 31.57
CA GLY A 758 8.54 14.16 30.45
C GLY A 758 7.07 14.14 30.81
N ARG A 759 6.23 13.78 29.83
CA ARG A 759 4.78 13.63 29.95
C ARG A 759 4.33 12.44 29.15
N TYR A 760 3.48 11.61 29.73
CA TYR A 760 2.73 10.57 29.03
C TYR A 760 1.25 10.97 29.00
N THR A 761 0.62 10.87 27.83
CA THR A 761 -0.81 11.20 27.64
C THR A 761 -1.50 10.10 26.88
N THR A 762 -2.77 9.87 27.20
CA THR A 762 -3.69 9.02 26.43
C THR A 762 -4.71 9.89 25.71
N GLN A 763 -5.14 9.46 24.53
CA GLN A 763 -6.13 10.14 23.72
C GLN A 763 -7.11 9.11 23.13
N THR A 764 -8.37 9.50 22.92
CA THR A 764 -9.44 8.59 22.48
C THR A 764 -9.59 8.52 20.96
N LYS A 765 -8.91 9.38 20.23
CA LYS A 765 -8.86 9.39 18.76
C LYS A 765 -7.44 9.68 18.31
N PRO A 766 -6.99 9.17 17.15
CA PRO A 766 -5.84 9.75 16.48
C PRO A 766 -6.21 11.21 16.23
N ALA A 767 -5.80 12.05 17.16
CA ALA A 767 -6.07 13.46 17.01
C ALA A 767 -5.17 14.00 15.90
N ASP A 768 -5.63 15.01 15.20
CA ASP A 768 -4.74 16.00 14.62
C ASP A 768 -3.81 16.44 15.75
N LEU A 769 -2.60 15.88 15.74
CA LEU A 769 -1.61 16.18 16.77
C LEU A 769 -1.36 17.67 16.72
N ASP A 770 -1.78 18.41 17.76
CA ASP A 770 -1.37 19.80 17.92
C ASP A 770 0.14 19.82 18.21
N ILE A 771 0.92 19.89 17.14
CA ILE A 771 2.38 19.86 17.19
C ILE A 771 2.92 20.97 18.10
N ALA A 772 2.31 22.14 18.07
CA ALA A 772 2.76 23.29 18.85
C ALA A 772 2.53 23.10 20.37
N ALA A 773 1.52 22.33 20.76
CA ALA A 773 1.23 22.00 22.16
C ALA A 773 1.83 20.67 22.63
N LEU A 774 2.50 19.94 21.76
CA LEU A 774 2.99 18.58 22.04
C LEU A 774 4.04 18.58 23.16
N VAL A 775 5.03 19.49 23.09
CA VAL A 775 6.08 19.61 24.10
C VAL A 775 5.58 20.49 25.25
N PRO A 776 5.57 19.99 26.50
CA PRO A 776 5.07 20.76 27.64
C PRO A 776 5.83 22.08 27.87
N ALA A 777 5.12 23.13 28.24
CA ALA A 777 5.74 24.45 28.52
C ALA A 777 6.83 24.38 29.60
N SER A 778 6.70 23.49 30.61
CA SER A 778 7.72 23.24 31.61
C SER A 778 9.02 22.67 31.04
N ALA A 779 8.91 21.77 30.04
CA ALA A 779 10.06 21.23 29.32
C ALA A 779 10.73 22.34 28.48
N VAL A 780 9.91 23.12 27.73
CA VAL A 780 10.42 24.28 26.95
C VAL A 780 11.19 25.27 27.83
N ALA A 781 10.69 25.58 29.02
CA ALA A 781 11.37 26.49 29.93
C ALA A 781 12.78 26.00 30.34
N ARG A 782 12.94 24.70 30.58
CA ARG A 782 14.21 24.06 30.91
C ARG A 782 15.17 24.00 29.70
N LEU A 783 14.65 23.78 28.52
CA LEU A 783 15.42 23.68 27.26
C LEU A 783 15.94 25.05 26.78
N ARG A 784 15.46 26.18 27.33
CA ARG A 784 15.97 27.52 26.98
C ARG A 784 17.38 27.77 27.39
N ALA A 785 17.93 26.98 28.33
CA ALA A 785 19.33 27.01 28.69
C ALA A 785 20.25 26.33 27.66
N CYS A 786 19.68 25.68 26.66
CA CYS A 786 20.42 24.95 25.64
C CYS A 786 20.75 25.82 24.43
N ASP A 787 22.01 25.77 23.96
CA ASP A 787 22.41 26.42 22.71
C ASP A 787 21.70 25.81 21.49
N ARG A 788 21.46 24.48 21.53
CA ARG A 788 20.74 23.73 20.54
C ARG A 788 19.99 22.54 21.18
N VAL A 789 18.77 22.29 20.74
CA VAL A 789 17.97 21.16 21.18
C VAL A 789 17.90 20.09 20.06
N ALA A 790 18.32 18.87 20.39
CA ALA A 790 18.18 17.72 19.53
C ALA A 790 16.77 17.11 19.65
N VAL A 791 16.12 16.78 18.54
CA VAL A 791 14.80 16.16 18.53
C VAL A 791 14.87 14.75 17.97
N LEU A 792 14.46 13.78 18.78
CA LEU A 792 14.32 12.38 18.39
C LEU A 792 12.83 12.08 18.21
N ALA A 793 12.40 11.95 16.98
CA ALA A 793 11.02 11.65 16.66
C ALA A 793 10.91 10.86 15.37
N ARG A 794 9.83 10.10 15.24
CA ARG A 794 9.41 9.44 14.01
C ARG A 794 8.14 10.08 13.47
N ALA A 795 7.72 9.68 12.29
CA ALA A 795 6.41 10.03 11.80
C ALA A 795 5.32 9.64 12.84
N PRO A 796 4.26 10.43 13.01
CA PRO A 796 3.88 11.62 12.23
C PRO A 796 4.52 12.94 12.71
N VAL A 797 5.42 12.92 13.69
CA VAL A 797 6.06 14.13 14.28
C VAL A 797 7.29 14.56 13.47
N LEU A 798 8.05 13.62 12.94
CA LEU A 798 9.25 13.89 12.14
C LEU A 798 8.92 14.83 10.97
N GLY A 799 9.76 15.84 10.78
CA GLY A 799 9.61 16.82 9.70
C GLY A 799 8.57 17.90 9.96
N ARG A 800 7.81 17.83 11.05
CA ARG A 800 6.84 18.88 11.41
C ARG A 800 7.54 20.10 11.98
N GLY A 801 7.17 21.27 11.50
CA GLY A 801 7.62 22.55 12.05
C GLY A 801 6.85 22.94 13.31
N ARG A 802 7.28 24.01 13.94
CA ARG A 802 6.62 24.62 15.12
C ARG A 802 6.53 23.71 16.35
N LEU A 803 7.34 22.63 16.40
CA LEU A 803 7.38 21.72 17.55
C LEU A 803 7.94 22.40 18.80
N LEU A 804 8.91 23.28 18.62
CA LEU A 804 9.49 24.11 19.68
C LEU A 804 9.32 25.59 19.33
N PRO A 805 9.31 26.49 20.34
CA PRO A 805 9.19 27.93 20.11
C PRO A 805 10.25 28.48 19.15
N PRO A 806 9.92 29.57 18.42
CA PRO A 806 10.82 30.13 17.40
C PRO A 806 12.15 30.65 17.92
N ASP A 807 12.26 30.94 19.22
CA ASP A 807 13.45 31.41 19.91
C ASP A 807 14.45 30.28 20.25
N LEU A 808 14.06 29.03 20.10
CA LEU A 808 14.97 27.90 20.30
C LEU A 808 15.62 27.47 18.97
N ALA A 809 16.95 27.24 19.02
CA ALA A 809 17.62 26.51 17.94
C ALA A 809 17.44 25.02 18.13
N TRP A 810 16.90 24.33 17.15
CA TRP A 810 16.66 22.90 17.26
C TRP A 810 16.74 22.19 15.90
N SER A 811 17.06 20.89 15.94
CA SER A 811 17.15 20.05 14.76
C SER A 811 16.63 18.64 15.06
N TYR A 812 16.07 17.99 14.04
CA TYR A 812 15.81 16.54 14.07
C TYR A 812 17.12 15.78 13.90
N LEU A 813 17.36 14.77 14.75
CA LEU A 813 18.49 13.86 14.59
C LEU A 813 18.08 12.66 13.74
N LEU A 814 18.83 12.40 12.68
CA LEU A 814 18.64 11.26 11.79
C LEU A 814 19.96 10.54 11.52
N ALA A 815 19.89 9.24 11.24
CA ALA A 815 21.05 8.46 10.83
C ALA A 815 21.60 8.93 9.47
N GLY A 816 22.91 8.87 9.30
CA GLY A 816 23.59 9.19 8.06
C GLY A 816 24.23 10.58 8.00
N ALA A 817 23.83 11.49 8.88
CA ALA A 817 24.47 12.81 8.98
C ALA A 817 25.98 12.66 9.20
N ARG A 818 26.78 13.35 8.40
CA ARG A 818 28.24 13.38 8.54
C ARG A 818 28.67 14.68 9.21
N PRO A 819 29.71 14.66 10.05
CA PRO A 819 30.29 15.90 10.52
C PRO A 819 30.79 16.72 9.32
N PRO A 820 30.65 18.06 9.37
CA PRO A 820 31.19 18.92 8.31
C PRO A 820 32.69 18.68 8.14
N ALA A 821 33.14 18.72 6.89
CA ALA A 821 34.57 18.55 6.61
C ALA A 821 35.43 19.60 7.34
N THR A 822 36.38 19.15 8.13
CA THR A 822 37.30 20.05 8.86
C THR A 822 38.75 19.75 8.42
N PRO A 823 39.50 20.69 7.84
CA PRO A 823 39.12 22.09 7.53
C PRO A 823 38.10 22.16 6.37
N PRO A 824 37.35 23.28 6.25
CA PRO A 824 36.49 23.50 5.11
C PRO A 824 37.31 23.37 3.83
N ILE A 825 36.76 22.63 2.87
CA ILE A 825 37.48 22.33 1.61
C ILE A 825 37.74 23.64 0.88
N THR A 826 39.04 24.06 0.78
CA THR A 826 39.45 25.21 -0.02
C THR A 826 39.09 24.96 -1.46
N GLY A 827 38.17 25.77 -2.03
CA GLY A 827 37.57 25.52 -3.35
C GLY A 827 36.22 24.84 -3.32
N ALA A 828 35.54 24.92 -2.18
CA ALA A 828 34.19 24.40 -2.00
C ALA A 828 33.25 24.80 -3.16
N ARG A 829 32.68 23.82 -3.88
CA ARG A 829 31.70 24.05 -4.95
C ARG A 829 30.36 24.35 -4.34
N HIS A 830 29.85 25.55 -4.53
CA HIS A 830 28.47 25.88 -4.25
C HIS A 830 27.64 25.60 -5.50
N LEU A 831 26.59 24.78 -5.36
CA LEU A 831 25.64 24.42 -6.41
C LEU A 831 24.29 25.05 -6.09
N ILE A 832 23.79 25.89 -6.99
CA ILE A 832 22.45 26.49 -6.89
C ILE A 832 21.59 25.97 -8.06
N ILE A 833 20.45 25.42 -7.75
CA ILE A 833 19.44 25.00 -8.72
C ILE A 833 18.28 26.01 -8.60
N ALA A 834 18.01 26.76 -9.67
CA ALA A 834 17.03 27.83 -9.62
C ALA A 834 16.15 27.89 -10.87
N ASN A 835 14.87 28.13 -10.67
CA ASN A 835 13.90 28.40 -11.73
C ASN A 835 13.99 27.39 -12.91
N PRO A 836 13.92 26.08 -12.69
CA PRO A 836 13.88 25.11 -13.78
C PRO A 836 12.65 25.38 -14.68
N VAL A 837 12.80 25.19 -15.98
CA VAL A 837 11.65 25.22 -16.91
C VAL A 837 10.85 23.95 -16.66
N THR A 838 9.65 24.06 -16.11
CA THR A 838 8.77 22.93 -15.86
C THR A 838 8.11 22.44 -17.16
N ALA A 839 7.80 21.15 -17.22
CA ALA A 839 7.05 20.58 -18.33
C ALA A 839 5.67 21.26 -18.44
N PRO A 840 5.20 21.67 -19.63
CA PRO A 840 3.96 22.47 -19.80
C PRO A 840 2.68 21.76 -19.30
N ASP A 841 2.69 20.44 -19.31
CA ASP A 841 1.60 19.59 -18.85
C ASP A 841 1.42 19.61 -17.31
N LEU A 842 2.46 19.98 -16.57
CA LEU A 842 2.42 20.07 -15.10
C LEU A 842 1.72 21.33 -14.58
N LYS A 843 1.53 22.35 -15.43
CA LYS A 843 0.83 23.62 -15.12
C LYS A 843 1.30 24.33 -13.83
N PHE A 844 2.56 24.17 -13.44
CA PHE A 844 3.10 24.94 -12.32
C PHE A 844 3.23 26.41 -12.68
N PRO A 845 2.91 27.33 -11.74
CA PRO A 845 3.14 28.75 -11.97
C PRO A 845 4.64 29.02 -12.10
N PRO A 846 5.06 30.00 -12.93
CA PRO A 846 6.46 30.39 -12.99
C PRO A 846 6.92 30.94 -11.63
N LEU A 847 8.09 30.51 -11.18
CA LEU A 847 8.74 31.09 -10.00
C LEU A 847 9.32 32.48 -10.36
N ASN A 848 9.47 33.35 -9.34
CA ASN A 848 10.17 34.62 -9.50
C ASN A 848 11.59 34.40 -9.99
N PRO A 849 12.08 35.19 -10.96
CA PRO A 849 13.39 35.00 -11.52
C PRO A 849 14.48 35.05 -10.45
N TYR A 850 15.35 34.04 -10.43
CA TYR A 850 16.59 34.09 -9.64
C TYR A 850 17.49 35.20 -10.20
N LEU A 851 17.78 36.18 -9.36
CA LEU A 851 18.71 37.25 -9.72
C LEU A 851 20.11 36.85 -9.27
N ASP A 852 21.09 36.93 -10.18
CA ASP A 852 22.50 36.73 -9.86
C ASP A 852 22.94 37.75 -8.81
N ASP A 853 23.58 37.27 -7.76
CA ASP A 853 24.10 38.10 -6.69
C ASP A 853 25.62 37.96 -6.62
N PRO A 854 26.38 39.08 -6.56
CA PRO A 854 27.81 39.02 -6.38
C PRO A 854 28.25 38.23 -5.13
N ARG A 855 27.37 38.11 -4.13
CA ARG A 855 27.60 37.30 -2.93
C ARG A 855 27.62 35.81 -3.17
N ASP A 856 27.10 35.32 -4.29
CA ASP A 856 27.12 33.90 -4.66
C ASP A 856 28.52 33.43 -5.08
N GLY A 857 29.45 34.40 -5.32
CA GLY A 857 30.83 34.08 -5.60
C GLY A 857 31.02 33.17 -6.82
N ASN A 858 31.76 32.04 -6.64
CA ASN A 858 32.01 31.04 -7.69
C ASN A 858 30.95 29.92 -7.70
N ALA A 859 29.70 30.21 -7.35
CA ALA A 859 28.64 29.20 -7.39
C ALA A 859 28.37 28.72 -8.83
N THR A 860 28.17 27.41 -8.97
CA THR A 860 27.62 26.84 -10.20
C THR A 860 26.12 26.96 -10.13
N VAL A 861 25.52 27.76 -11.02
CA VAL A 861 24.06 27.92 -11.09
C VAL A 861 23.50 27.13 -12.26
N LEU A 862 22.64 26.15 -11.97
CA LEU A 862 21.84 25.43 -12.97
C LEU A 862 20.43 26.02 -12.99
N ARG A 863 20.02 26.59 -14.14
CA ARG A 863 18.71 27.25 -14.29
C ARG A 863 18.02 26.93 -15.60
N GLY A 864 16.71 27.20 -15.67
CA GLY A 864 15.94 27.04 -16.90
C GLY A 864 16.00 25.61 -17.42
N GLY A 865 16.27 25.43 -18.71
CA GLY A 865 16.41 24.12 -19.33
C GLY A 865 17.67 23.34 -18.97
N ASP A 866 18.64 24.00 -18.31
CA ASP A 866 19.88 23.33 -17.86
C ASP A 866 19.72 22.58 -16.54
N ALA A 867 18.64 22.86 -15.77
CA ALA A 867 18.37 22.26 -14.48
C ALA A 867 17.66 20.90 -14.64
N THR A 868 18.28 19.94 -15.35
CA THR A 868 17.73 18.61 -15.58
C THR A 868 18.18 17.61 -14.50
N PRO A 869 17.41 16.54 -14.22
CA PRO A 869 17.72 15.52 -13.21
C PRO A 869 19.13 14.97 -13.30
N THR A 870 19.54 14.51 -14.48
CA THR A 870 20.87 13.90 -14.70
C THR A 870 22.00 14.88 -14.40
N ARG A 871 21.90 16.13 -14.87
CA ARG A 871 22.95 17.15 -14.66
C ARG A 871 23.06 17.54 -13.17
N ILE A 872 21.91 17.63 -12.48
CA ILE A 872 21.87 17.98 -11.06
C ILE A 872 22.48 16.85 -10.23
N LEU A 873 22.04 15.60 -10.42
CA LEU A 873 22.58 14.44 -9.69
C LEU A 873 24.10 14.29 -9.89
N GLN A 874 24.59 14.61 -11.07
CA GLN A 874 26.03 14.62 -11.36
C GLN A 874 26.74 15.76 -10.62
N ALA A 875 26.19 16.98 -10.65
CA ALA A 875 26.80 18.16 -10.05
C ALA A 875 26.83 18.10 -8.52
N MET A 876 25.82 17.48 -7.89
CA MET A 876 25.70 17.33 -6.43
C MET A 876 26.85 16.54 -5.81
N ARG A 877 27.44 15.56 -6.49
CA ARG A 877 28.46 14.64 -5.94
C ARG A 877 29.66 15.34 -5.31
N GLY A 878 30.15 16.43 -5.94
CA GLY A 878 31.30 17.17 -5.49
C GLY A 878 30.98 18.53 -4.86
N ALA A 879 29.70 18.84 -4.62
CA ALA A 879 29.27 20.07 -4.01
C ALA A 879 29.46 20.03 -2.48
N SER A 880 29.93 21.09 -1.86
CA SER A 880 29.99 21.28 -0.41
C SER A 880 28.82 22.09 0.13
N MET A 881 28.03 22.69 -0.75
CA MET A 881 26.77 23.35 -0.48
C MET A 881 25.83 23.16 -1.67
N ILE A 882 24.58 22.81 -1.40
CA ILE A 882 23.58 22.58 -2.43
C ILE A 882 22.33 23.37 -2.06
N GLU A 883 21.80 24.14 -2.97
CA GLU A 883 20.63 24.98 -2.74
C GLU A 883 19.62 24.80 -3.87
N PHE A 884 18.36 24.45 -3.52
CA PHE A 884 17.27 24.31 -4.46
C PHE A 884 16.26 25.43 -4.30
N HIS A 885 15.93 26.10 -5.38
CA HIS A 885 14.83 27.05 -5.54
C HIS A 885 13.94 26.56 -6.68
N THR A 886 13.05 25.63 -6.35
CA THR A 886 12.21 24.96 -7.31
C THR A 886 10.86 24.58 -6.68
N HIS A 887 9.91 24.14 -7.49
CA HIS A 887 8.70 23.52 -6.96
C HIS A 887 9.04 22.19 -6.27
N GLY A 888 8.51 22.02 -5.07
CA GLY A 888 8.47 20.75 -4.38
C GLY A 888 7.06 20.19 -4.45
N PHE A 889 6.93 18.93 -4.72
CA PHE A 889 5.66 18.23 -4.74
C PHE A 889 5.70 17.06 -3.78
N ILE A 890 4.61 16.91 -3.04
CA ILE A 890 4.30 15.70 -2.30
C ILE A 890 3.11 15.08 -3.00
N ALA A 891 3.26 13.89 -3.55
CA ALA A 891 2.11 13.05 -3.79
C ALA A 891 1.61 12.62 -2.42
N ASN A 892 0.37 12.98 -2.12
CA ASN A 892 -0.24 12.80 -0.82
C ASN A 892 0.18 11.48 -0.15
N ASP A 893 0.74 11.61 1.05
CA ASP A 893 1.03 10.55 2.01
C ASP A 893 2.19 9.58 1.71
N VAL A 894 2.98 9.79 0.67
CA VAL A 894 4.11 8.91 0.36
C VAL A 894 5.41 9.69 0.22
N SER A 895 6.37 9.43 1.12
CA SER A 895 7.67 10.10 1.10
C SER A 895 8.52 9.83 -0.14
N GLU A 896 8.35 8.67 -0.78
CA GLU A 896 9.06 8.36 -2.01
C GLU A 896 8.57 9.14 -3.22
N SER A 897 7.39 9.69 -3.16
CA SER A 897 6.87 10.60 -4.16
C SER A 897 7.11 12.07 -3.83
N SER A 898 7.82 12.38 -2.74
CA SER A 898 8.37 13.71 -2.54
C SER A 898 9.49 13.91 -3.55
N TYR A 899 9.31 14.85 -4.45
CA TYR A 899 10.28 15.15 -5.48
C TYR A 899 10.42 16.64 -5.73
N LEU A 900 11.57 16.99 -6.26
CA LEU A 900 11.87 18.33 -6.73
C LEU A 900 11.58 18.38 -8.22
N VAL A 901 10.76 19.35 -8.65
CA VAL A 901 10.38 19.54 -10.06
C VAL A 901 11.47 20.28 -10.79
N LEU A 902 11.95 19.69 -11.87
CA LEU A 902 13.11 20.17 -12.63
C LEU A 902 12.76 20.29 -14.12
N ALA A 903 13.72 20.71 -14.91
CA ALA A 903 13.57 20.75 -16.36
C ALA A 903 13.51 19.32 -16.93
N PRO A 904 12.60 19.04 -17.88
CA PRO A 904 12.43 17.69 -18.41
C PRO A 904 13.65 17.25 -19.26
N GLU A 905 14.02 15.98 -19.07
CA GLU A 905 14.96 15.27 -19.97
C GLU A 905 14.27 14.90 -21.29
N PRO A 906 15.03 14.48 -22.31
CA PRO A 906 14.45 14.04 -23.58
C PRO A 906 13.46 12.87 -23.46
N ASP A 907 13.63 12.01 -22.46
CA ASP A 907 12.73 10.90 -22.09
C ASP A 907 11.56 11.33 -21.22
N ARG A 908 11.38 12.65 -21.00
CA ARG A 908 10.36 13.29 -20.15
C ARG A 908 10.55 13.12 -18.63
N GLN A 909 11.65 12.55 -18.14
CA GLN A 909 11.94 12.60 -16.72
C GLN A 909 12.19 14.06 -16.29
N TYR A 910 11.42 14.55 -15.32
CA TYR A 910 11.46 15.96 -14.87
C TYR A 910 11.60 16.09 -13.34
N ALA A 911 11.82 15.00 -12.63
CA ALA A 911 11.84 14.98 -11.17
C ALA A 911 13.13 14.37 -10.63
N VAL A 912 13.57 14.85 -9.48
CA VAL A 912 14.54 14.17 -8.61
C VAL A 912 13.81 13.74 -7.35
N THR A 913 13.75 12.42 -7.14
CA THR A 913 13.09 11.79 -6.00
C THR A 913 14.04 11.55 -4.84
N ALA A 914 13.52 11.22 -3.66
CA ALA A 914 14.32 10.79 -2.52
C ALA A 914 15.18 9.55 -2.87
N SER A 915 14.66 8.59 -3.65
CA SER A 915 15.39 7.41 -4.11
C SER A 915 16.56 7.76 -5.04
N ASP A 916 16.39 8.73 -5.94
CA ASP A 916 17.47 9.19 -6.81
C ASP A 916 18.62 9.82 -5.99
N VAL A 917 18.26 10.62 -4.98
CA VAL A 917 19.22 11.21 -4.05
C VAL A 917 19.94 10.12 -3.25
N ALA A 918 19.23 9.15 -2.70
CA ALA A 918 19.80 8.04 -1.93
C ALA A 918 20.74 7.16 -2.78
N GLY A 919 20.55 7.14 -4.10
CA GLY A 919 21.40 6.41 -5.07
C GLY A 919 22.77 7.06 -5.34
N ILE A 920 23.03 8.27 -4.83
CA ILE A 920 24.30 8.97 -5.03
C ILE A 920 25.09 9.09 -3.72
N LYS A 921 26.38 9.39 -3.81
CA LYS A 921 27.24 9.71 -2.66
C LYS A 921 27.67 11.17 -2.73
N LEU A 922 27.43 11.91 -1.65
CA LEU A 922 27.86 13.30 -1.48
C LEU A 922 29.22 13.31 -0.76
N GLU A 923 30.29 13.53 -1.51
CA GLU A 923 31.66 13.34 -1.03
C GLU A 923 32.11 14.43 -0.06
N ALA A 924 31.59 15.64 -0.24
CA ALA A 924 32.02 16.84 0.51
C ALA A 924 31.17 17.14 1.75
N ALA A 925 30.30 16.24 2.18
CA ALA A 925 29.36 16.41 3.29
C ALA A 925 28.64 17.79 3.24
N PRO A 926 27.86 18.08 2.18
CA PRO A 926 27.28 19.40 1.96
C PRO A 926 26.24 19.78 3.01
N LEU A 927 26.10 21.12 3.23
CA LEU A 927 24.83 21.68 3.67
C LEU A 927 23.87 21.64 2.48
N VAL A 928 22.64 21.16 2.69
CA VAL A 928 21.59 21.17 1.68
C VAL A 928 20.45 22.09 2.12
N ILE A 929 20.06 23.02 1.28
CA ILE A 929 18.91 23.92 1.49
C ILE A 929 17.83 23.55 0.45
N LEU A 930 16.69 23.09 0.92
CA LEU A 930 15.54 22.75 0.10
C LEU A 930 14.51 23.88 0.15
N GLY A 931 14.72 24.92 -0.62
CA GLY A 931 13.79 26.04 -0.83
C GLY A 931 12.61 25.64 -1.71
N ALA A 932 11.93 24.56 -1.35
CA ALA A 932 10.82 23.96 -2.06
C ALA A 932 9.68 23.62 -1.08
N CYS A 933 8.42 23.73 -1.54
CA CYS A 933 7.26 23.42 -0.72
C CYS A 933 7.31 21.97 -0.21
N HIS A 934 6.93 21.76 1.06
CA HIS A 934 6.74 20.45 1.66
C HIS A 934 7.99 19.55 1.68
N SER A 935 9.16 20.07 1.42
CA SER A 935 10.42 19.32 1.29
C SER A 935 10.91 18.66 2.60
N ALA A 936 10.36 19.05 3.75
CA ALA A 936 10.68 18.48 5.07
C ALA A 936 9.80 17.27 5.44
N LEU A 937 8.68 17.05 4.74
CA LEU A 937 7.76 16.01 5.12
C LEU A 937 8.33 14.63 4.74
N SER A 938 8.18 13.69 5.65
CA SER A 938 8.45 12.28 5.43
C SER A 938 7.17 11.48 5.62
N SER A 939 7.02 10.36 4.91
CA SER A 939 5.92 9.44 5.13
C SER A 939 6.06 8.75 6.49
N SER A 940 4.96 8.19 6.94
CA SER A 940 4.90 7.33 8.11
C SER A 940 5.41 5.91 7.83
N SER A 941 6.19 5.66 6.77
CA SER A 941 6.67 4.32 6.44
C SER A 941 7.43 3.69 7.62
N LEU A 942 7.32 2.36 7.75
CA LEU A 942 7.89 1.57 8.84
C LEU A 942 9.41 1.68 8.95
N GLU A 943 10.09 1.92 7.84
CA GLU A 943 11.56 2.03 7.78
C GLU A 943 12.10 3.40 8.22
N GLY A 944 11.22 4.30 8.66
CA GLY A 944 11.55 5.72 8.74
C GLY A 944 11.39 6.28 7.33
N GLY A 945 10.31 7.03 7.06
CA GLY A 945 10.01 7.48 5.71
C GLY A 945 11.21 8.12 5.05
N MET A 946 11.59 7.65 3.88
CA MET A 946 12.68 8.26 3.11
C MET A 946 12.18 9.55 2.48
N GLY A 947 12.06 10.61 3.30
CA GLY A 947 11.87 11.95 2.79
C GLY A 947 13.12 12.46 2.08
N LEU A 948 13.00 13.54 1.33
CA LEU A 948 14.14 14.19 0.67
C LEU A 948 15.26 14.53 1.68
N ALA A 949 14.90 15.06 2.85
CA ALA A 949 15.88 15.41 3.89
C ALA A 949 16.67 14.19 4.37
N GLU A 950 16.01 13.08 4.65
CA GLU A 950 16.66 11.83 5.06
C GLU A 950 17.53 11.25 3.95
N ALA A 951 17.05 11.28 2.71
CA ALA A 951 17.83 10.81 1.56
C ALA A 951 19.15 11.59 1.41
N PHE A 952 19.12 12.91 1.56
CA PHE A 952 20.33 13.73 1.53
C PHE A 952 21.31 13.41 2.66
N LEU A 953 20.81 13.19 3.88
CA LEU A 953 21.66 12.81 5.02
C LEU A 953 22.31 11.43 4.78
N ARG A 954 21.53 10.45 4.36
CA ARG A 954 22.03 9.09 4.01
C ARG A 954 23.08 9.14 2.89
N SER A 955 22.89 10.04 1.92
CA SER A 955 23.85 10.28 0.84
C SER A 955 25.12 10.96 1.31
N GLY A 956 25.16 11.49 2.53
CA GLY A 956 26.34 12.04 3.17
C GLY A 956 26.31 13.54 3.38
N ALA A 957 25.16 14.21 3.32
CA ALA A 957 25.04 15.60 3.79
C ALA A 957 25.29 15.71 5.30
N HIS A 958 25.79 16.86 5.77
CA HIS A 958 25.95 17.09 7.21
C HIS A 958 24.72 17.73 7.86
N ALA A 959 23.93 18.49 7.09
CA ALA A 959 22.68 19.08 7.50
C ALA A 959 21.77 19.35 6.30
N VAL A 960 20.44 19.30 6.55
CA VAL A 960 19.43 19.66 5.57
C VAL A 960 18.47 20.68 6.20
N ILE A 961 18.20 21.77 5.50
CA ILE A 961 17.22 22.79 5.86
C ILE A 961 16.05 22.65 4.90
N ALA A 962 14.82 22.45 5.40
CA ALA A 962 13.65 22.14 4.57
C ALA A 962 12.36 22.71 5.17
N SER A 963 11.28 22.76 4.38
CA SER A 963 9.98 23.29 4.78
C SER A 963 8.90 22.19 4.82
N PRO A 964 8.14 22.02 5.90
CA PRO A 964 6.92 21.22 5.90
C PRO A 964 5.73 21.92 5.25
N ASP A 965 5.77 23.24 5.12
CA ASP A 965 4.69 24.09 4.62
C ASP A 965 4.98 24.53 3.17
N ALA A 966 3.96 25.11 2.52
CA ALA A 966 4.15 25.81 1.26
C ALA A 966 5.04 27.04 1.50
N VAL A 967 6.09 27.20 0.72
CA VAL A 967 7.05 28.32 0.80
C VAL A 967 6.57 29.44 -0.11
N GLN A 968 6.49 30.66 0.42
CA GLN A 968 6.16 31.83 -0.39
C GLN A 968 7.38 32.19 -1.26
N ASP A 969 7.20 32.18 -2.57
CA ASP A 969 8.27 32.45 -3.52
C ASP A 969 8.90 33.85 -3.34
N LEU A 970 8.06 34.86 -3.11
CA LEU A 970 8.53 36.21 -2.83
C LEU A 970 9.20 36.29 -1.45
N GLY A 971 10.49 36.57 -1.41
CA GLY A 971 11.31 36.72 -0.20
C GLY A 971 11.86 35.43 0.37
N ALA A 972 11.47 34.25 -0.12
CA ALA A 972 12.05 32.96 0.30
C ALA A 972 13.55 32.90 -0.06
N PHE A 973 13.85 33.28 -1.28
CA PHE A 973 15.22 33.30 -1.79
C PHE A 973 16.17 34.16 -0.94
N GLU A 974 15.75 35.38 -0.59
CA GLU A 974 16.57 36.27 0.27
C GLU A 974 16.72 35.69 1.68
N TRP A 975 15.68 35.07 2.21
CA TRP A 975 15.71 34.46 3.54
C TRP A 975 16.67 33.26 3.59
N PHE A 976 16.58 32.32 2.65
CA PHE A 976 17.49 31.17 2.58
C PHE A 976 18.93 31.60 2.33
N ARG A 977 19.14 32.63 1.49
CA ARG A 977 20.46 33.23 1.30
C ARG A 977 21.03 33.77 2.63
N ALA A 978 20.26 34.50 3.43
CA ALA A 978 20.70 35.01 4.71
C ALA A 978 21.04 33.88 5.70
N VAL A 979 20.28 32.80 5.73
CA VAL A 979 20.58 31.58 6.51
C VAL A 979 21.92 30.99 6.04
N ARG A 980 22.09 30.80 4.74
CA ARG A 980 23.34 30.31 4.14
C ARG A 980 24.54 31.13 4.55
N GLU A 981 24.47 32.45 4.42
CA GLU A 981 25.57 33.38 4.79
C GLU A 981 25.99 33.19 6.25
N ARG A 982 25.01 33.01 7.18
CA ARG A 982 25.36 32.75 8.58
C ARG A 982 26.11 31.44 8.76
N VAL A 983 25.67 30.38 8.08
CA VAL A 983 26.31 29.05 8.15
C VAL A 983 27.72 29.13 7.56
N MET A 984 27.90 29.83 6.44
CA MET A 984 29.24 30.07 5.85
C MET A 984 30.19 30.87 6.80
N HIS A 985 29.64 31.71 7.66
CA HIS A 985 30.38 32.40 8.71
C HIS A 985 30.55 31.58 9.99
N GLY A 986 30.23 30.31 9.97
CA GLY A 986 30.47 29.35 11.05
C GLY A 986 29.33 29.19 12.06
N ALA A 987 28.15 29.75 11.81
CA ALA A 987 26.98 29.46 12.65
C ALA A 987 26.48 28.05 12.41
N PRO A 988 26.12 27.27 13.45
CA PRO A 988 25.37 26.00 13.28
C PRO A 988 24.06 26.21 12.52
N ALA A 989 23.65 25.27 11.67
CA ALA A 989 22.46 25.39 10.82
C ALA A 989 21.19 25.72 11.62
N ALA A 990 20.95 25.04 12.73
CA ALA A 990 19.80 25.28 13.60
C ALA A 990 19.82 26.71 14.23
N ALA A 991 21.00 27.24 14.59
CA ALA A 991 21.15 28.60 15.11
C ALA A 991 20.92 29.63 14.01
N ALA A 992 21.45 29.40 12.81
CA ALA A 992 21.26 30.29 11.65
C ALA A 992 19.78 30.42 11.29
N VAL A 993 19.04 29.28 11.25
CA VAL A 993 17.61 29.24 11.00
C VAL A 993 16.83 29.98 12.10
N ARG A 994 17.14 29.75 13.38
CA ARG A 994 16.52 30.50 14.50
C ARG A 994 16.69 32.01 14.36
N ASP A 995 17.92 32.47 14.12
CA ASP A 995 18.24 33.89 14.09
C ASP A 995 17.55 34.63 12.92
N GLU A 996 17.58 34.05 11.73
CA GLU A 996 16.87 34.62 10.56
C GLU A 996 15.35 34.50 10.71
N ARG A 997 14.83 33.44 11.36
CA ARG A 997 13.42 33.31 11.73
C ARG A 997 12.96 34.44 12.64
N LEU A 998 13.72 34.72 13.74
CA LEU A 998 13.39 35.79 14.66
C LEU A 998 13.43 37.17 13.99
N LYS A 999 14.42 37.41 13.14
CA LYS A 999 14.56 38.65 12.40
C LYS A 999 13.36 38.86 11.44
N ARG A 1000 12.93 37.83 10.73
CA ARG A 1000 11.80 37.92 9.81
C ARG A 1000 10.47 38.11 10.55
N LEU A 1001 10.23 37.36 11.61
CA LEU A 1001 9.01 37.48 12.44
C LEU A 1001 8.90 38.83 13.17
N ALA A 1002 10.00 39.51 13.43
CA ALA A 1002 10.00 40.84 13.97
C ALA A 1002 9.51 41.91 12.96
N THR A 1003 9.70 41.67 11.66
CA THR A 1003 9.30 42.57 10.57
C THR A 1003 7.97 42.24 9.92
N SER A 1004 7.58 40.93 9.89
CA SER A 1004 6.36 40.43 9.29
C SER A 1004 5.76 39.33 10.16
N ARG A 1005 4.70 39.68 10.92
CA ARG A 1005 4.01 38.73 11.81
C ARG A 1005 3.24 37.63 11.09
N ASP A 1006 2.96 37.81 9.79
CA ASP A 1006 2.10 36.96 8.97
C ASP A 1006 2.85 36.06 7.97
N ASP A 1007 4.12 35.73 8.24
CA ASP A 1007 4.92 34.79 7.44
C ASP A 1007 4.96 33.37 8.08
N PRO A 1008 3.87 32.61 8.00
CA PRO A 1008 3.73 31.34 8.74
C PRO A 1008 4.71 30.27 8.28
N TRP A 1009 5.16 30.30 7.02
CA TRP A 1009 6.09 29.31 6.48
C TRP A 1009 7.48 29.38 7.16
N VAL A 1010 7.96 30.58 7.51
CA VAL A 1010 9.26 30.78 8.19
C VAL A 1010 9.28 30.06 9.54
N SER A 1011 8.16 30.08 10.27
CA SER A 1011 8.01 29.36 11.54
C SER A 1011 8.01 27.85 11.35
N GLY A 1012 7.65 27.37 10.16
CA GLY A 1012 7.61 25.97 9.81
C GLY A 1012 8.97 25.36 9.47
N ILE A 1013 9.94 26.16 9.00
CA ILE A 1013 11.26 25.65 8.56
C ILE A 1013 11.93 24.80 9.64
N VAL A 1014 12.46 23.65 9.26
CA VAL A 1014 13.14 22.70 10.13
C VAL A 1014 14.55 22.38 9.64
N VAL A 1015 15.37 21.90 10.56
CA VAL A 1015 16.73 21.44 10.30
C VAL A 1015 16.82 19.97 10.65
N PHE A 1016 17.50 19.19 9.82
CA PHE A 1016 17.84 17.78 10.05
C PHE A 1016 19.37 17.65 10.11
N GLU A 1017 19.87 16.95 11.11
CA GLU A 1017 21.30 16.72 11.36
C GLU A 1017 21.58 15.27 11.80
#